data_e54aef73830279c37cabee1c2f3c7655
#
_entry.id   e54aef73830279c37cabee1c2f3c7655
#
_cell.length_a   1.000
_cell.length_b   1.000
_cell.length_c   1.000
_cell.angle_alpha   90.00
_cell.angle_beta   90.00
_cell.angle_gamma   90.00
#
_symmetry.space_group_name_H-M   'P 1'
#
loop_
_entity.id
_entity.type
_entity.pdbx_description
1 polymer ?
#
loop_
_entity_poly.entity_id
_entity_poly.type
_entity_poly.pdbx_seq_one_letter_code
_entity_poly.pdbx_strand_id
1 'polypeptide(L)'
;MSEDMDDDHLAAGHEPAVADDQPLNLEEPQDGGDADNDSGEGLKGFPNPPVAECPVVPLGWYGKNVVFAMPEGEIRIEPAAKLGQMITVDIFASEASRSFLTYWRDKKDKFHRELAVVWFVRQCRDAGYWDNSREVRLLGVWPGEGGAPVIHLGNEVWLLGGKKADKRSIASMLRDRNGPLYRVQPPAMRPGKPATAADGAWIREQLDHWAFERLDDEGLSGADIVAGWLLPALLGAVAPFRGHLIVYGPPGAGKTTMVGFTRDLVSANAGPLLDSFSEAGFRAEISGMARAAFLDEAEAASDGHGPGPVEQALGLLRRMATGDGSVRKQGGGDGGVTTQTAVGAAMLGAVTPPKLESADATRMVEIRLRPLPPIPQGGRDPDAMIREARERAKKLAPALLGRALANAGRYKADVAAMKAALRRSGESPRAADLVAMLAAGRRLLLVDEPLDEAAADDEVKFWAPLIYQRRSQDLVTNVGADAFAHMMAAESSLYRSDRRLTIGAMVERLAKQDREYGETLRGYGIQLWEDGDPQAWEASSGGPCGRPGPFLIVANKHPALEKIFAGTRWRDWRRSLSFLDDLGPEFQTWATKPLRYGAGVKQRGLAIPLTPLLDNLPGGRSRTVPTSVPEESVDW
;
A
#
# COMPACT_ATOMS: atom_id res chain seq x y z
N MET A 1 38.86 -9.61 -53.85
CA MET A 1 37.79 -10.10 -54.68
C MET A 1 36.57 -9.46 -54.06
N SER A 2 36.29 -8.21 -54.40
CA SER A 2 35.54 -7.68 -55.61
C SER A 2 34.09 -8.18 -55.54
N GLU A 3 33.07 -7.38 -55.50
CA GLU A 3 32.67 -6.11 -56.15
C GLU A 3 31.45 -5.60 -55.42
N ASP A 4 31.36 -4.39 -54.98
CA ASP A 4 30.74 -3.20 -55.60
C ASP A 4 29.48 -3.46 -56.43
N MET A 5 28.38 -2.80 -56.04
CA MET A 5 27.68 -1.87 -56.95
C MET A 5 26.54 -1.14 -56.24
N ASP A 6 26.63 0.16 -56.33
CA ASP A 6 25.61 1.20 -56.13
C ASP A 6 24.32 0.92 -56.94
N ASP A 7 23.18 1.42 -56.46
CA ASP A 7 22.47 2.43 -57.23
C ASP A 7 21.28 3.05 -56.49
N ASP A 8 21.25 4.35 -56.51
CA ASP A 8 20.18 5.28 -56.21
C ASP A 8 18.89 4.96 -56.99
N HIS A 9 17.72 5.08 -56.29
CA HIS A 9 16.54 5.64 -56.95
C HIS A 9 15.63 6.36 -55.97
N LEU A 10 15.64 7.67 -56.06
CA LEU A 10 14.58 8.59 -55.68
C LEU A 10 13.26 8.23 -56.35
N ALA A 11 12.18 8.10 -55.60
CA ALA A 11 10.83 8.29 -56.12
C ALA A 11 9.87 8.73 -55.02
N ALA A 12 9.52 9.99 -55.06
CA ALA A 12 8.18 10.60 -55.07
C ALA A 12 7.17 10.17 -53.99
N GLY A 13 6.84 11.17 -53.21
CA GLY A 13 5.75 11.13 -52.21
C GLY A 13 4.38 10.80 -52.83
N HIS A 14 3.66 10.01 -52.03
CA HIS A 14 2.21 9.96 -52.12
C HIS A 14 1.67 10.36 -50.73
N GLU A 15 1.13 11.58 -50.65
CA GLU A 15 0.21 11.98 -49.63
C GLU A 15 -1.08 11.16 -49.79
N PRO A 16 -1.61 10.54 -48.75
CA PRO A 16 -2.98 10.02 -48.78
C PRO A 16 -3.96 11.18 -48.65
N ALA A 17 -4.91 11.22 -49.55
CA ALA A 17 -6.02 12.15 -49.59
C ALA A 17 -6.76 12.22 -48.26
N VAL A 18 -6.92 13.43 -47.75
CA VAL A 18 -7.83 13.77 -46.65
C VAL A 18 -9.25 13.50 -47.16
N ALA A 19 -9.90 12.48 -46.57
CA ALA A 19 -11.32 12.26 -46.77
C ALA A 19 -12.08 13.31 -45.91
N ASP A 20 -12.98 14.04 -46.56
CA ASP A 20 -13.92 14.98 -45.95
C ASP A 20 -14.73 14.29 -44.86
N ASP A 21 -14.43 14.61 -43.59
CA ASP A 21 -15.27 14.32 -42.44
C ASP A 21 -16.50 15.26 -42.47
N GLN A 22 -17.58 14.84 -43.11
CA GLN A 22 -18.86 15.39 -42.83
C GLN A 22 -19.41 14.80 -41.53
N PRO A 23 -19.80 15.60 -40.53
CA PRO A 23 -20.41 15.09 -39.31
C PRO A 23 -21.76 14.44 -39.65
N LEU A 24 -21.87 13.16 -39.27
CA LEU A 24 -23.14 12.45 -39.22
C LEU A 24 -24.10 13.22 -38.28
N ASN A 25 -25.10 13.85 -38.90
CA ASN A 25 -26.18 14.48 -38.20
C ASN A 25 -27.03 13.39 -37.53
N LEU A 26 -26.75 13.09 -36.27
CA LEU A 26 -27.65 12.31 -35.43
C LEU A 26 -28.71 13.25 -34.89
N GLU A 27 -29.88 13.22 -35.50
CA GLU A 27 -31.08 13.85 -34.94
C GLU A 27 -31.31 13.27 -33.54
N GLU A 28 -31.31 14.15 -32.53
CA GLU A 28 -31.75 13.83 -31.19
C GLU A 28 -33.22 13.38 -31.21
N PRO A 29 -33.57 12.27 -30.55
CA PRO A 29 -34.97 11.91 -30.39
C PRO A 29 -35.62 12.95 -29.48
N GLN A 30 -36.64 13.63 -29.97
CA GLN A 30 -37.48 14.56 -29.23
C GLN A 30 -38.10 13.87 -28.01
N ASP A 31 -37.79 14.41 -26.86
CA ASP A 31 -38.41 14.09 -25.57
C ASP A 31 -39.91 14.50 -25.62
N GLY A 32 -40.79 13.57 -25.35
CA GLY A 32 -42.22 13.86 -25.22
C GLY A 32 -43.11 12.66 -25.37
N GLY A 33 -43.47 12.02 -24.26
CA GLY A 33 -44.59 11.10 -24.26
C GLY A 33 -44.56 10.08 -23.11
N ASP A 34 -45.37 10.37 -22.13
CA ASP A 34 -46.03 9.51 -21.13
C ASP A 34 -45.52 8.07 -20.91
N ALA A 35 -45.02 7.85 -19.68
CA ALA A 35 -44.82 6.55 -19.12
C ALA A 35 -46.17 5.85 -18.89
N ASP A 36 -46.71 5.24 -19.91
CA ASP A 36 -47.77 4.25 -19.80
C ASP A 36 -47.33 2.93 -20.42
N ASN A 37 -47.08 1.97 -19.53
CA ASN A 37 -47.34 0.55 -19.62
C ASN A 37 -47.28 -0.06 -21.04
N ASP A 38 -46.11 -0.05 -21.69
CA ASP A 38 -45.89 -0.86 -22.89
C ASP A 38 -45.55 -2.31 -22.49
N SER A 39 -46.59 -3.09 -22.25
CA SER A 39 -46.52 -4.55 -22.39
C SER A 39 -46.19 -4.83 -23.86
N GLY A 40 -44.89 -4.81 -24.21
CA GLY A 40 -44.42 -5.05 -25.56
C GLY A 40 -45.09 -6.28 -26.16
N GLU A 41 -45.84 -6.09 -27.22
CA GLU A 41 -46.40 -7.19 -28.02
C GLU A 41 -45.24 -8.05 -28.51
N GLY A 42 -45.00 -9.15 -27.79
CA GLY A 42 -44.07 -10.16 -28.23
C GLY A 42 -44.48 -10.61 -29.64
N LEU A 43 -43.50 -10.92 -30.48
CA LEU A 43 -43.74 -11.54 -31.81
C LEU A 43 -44.88 -12.55 -31.66
N LYS A 44 -46.01 -12.35 -32.42
CA LYS A 44 -47.23 -13.20 -32.30
C LYS A 44 -46.84 -14.67 -32.31
N GLY A 45 -47.08 -15.35 -31.18
CA GLY A 45 -46.77 -16.79 -30.97
C GLY A 45 -45.42 -17.09 -30.27
N PHE A 46 -44.63 -16.08 -29.87
CA PHE A 46 -43.43 -16.29 -29.09
C PHE A 46 -43.72 -16.16 -27.59
N PRO A 47 -43.28 -17.09 -26.77
CA PRO A 47 -43.37 -16.96 -25.32
C PRO A 47 -42.49 -15.74 -24.90
N ASN A 48 -43.04 -14.89 -24.08
CA ASN A 48 -42.31 -13.73 -23.51
C ASN A 48 -42.50 -13.75 -21.98
N PRO A 49 -41.81 -14.67 -21.27
CA PRO A 49 -41.90 -14.71 -19.82
C PRO A 49 -41.34 -13.45 -19.17
N PRO A 50 -41.87 -13.06 -17.99
CA PRO A 50 -41.33 -11.95 -17.24
C PRO A 50 -39.84 -12.16 -16.89
N VAL A 51 -39.01 -11.19 -17.15
CA VAL A 51 -37.55 -11.23 -16.82
C VAL A 51 -37.32 -11.47 -15.33
N ALA A 52 -38.23 -10.98 -14.49
CA ALA A 52 -38.14 -11.16 -13.04
C ALA A 52 -38.27 -12.62 -12.59
N GLU A 53 -38.95 -13.48 -13.37
CA GLU A 53 -39.10 -14.90 -13.09
C GLU A 53 -37.93 -15.73 -13.62
N CYS A 54 -37.04 -15.12 -14.43
CA CYS A 54 -35.87 -15.80 -14.95
C CYS A 54 -34.88 -16.12 -13.81
N PRO A 55 -34.52 -17.41 -13.64
CA PRO A 55 -33.61 -17.83 -12.59
C PRO A 55 -32.19 -17.28 -12.76
N VAL A 56 -31.79 -16.91 -13.98
CA VAL A 56 -30.52 -16.24 -14.27
C VAL A 56 -30.77 -14.79 -14.63
N VAL A 57 -29.84 -13.91 -14.29
CA VAL A 57 -29.96 -12.47 -14.54
C VAL A 57 -29.20 -12.13 -15.82
N PRO A 58 -29.87 -11.71 -16.91
CA PRO A 58 -29.18 -11.19 -18.09
C PRO A 58 -28.45 -9.90 -17.73
N LEU A 59 -27.12 -9.88 -17.93
CA LEU A 59 -26.26 -8.75 -17.58
C LEU A 59 -25.83 -7.93 -18.79
N GLY A 60 -25.81 -8.52 -19.97
CA GLY A 60 -25.40 -7.83 -21.17
C GLY A 60 -24.80 -8.73 -22.24
N TRP A 61 -24.11 -8.08 -23.18
CA TRP A 61 -23.37 -8.76 -24.22
C TRP A 61 -21.96 -8.18 -24.38
N TYR A 62 -21.00 -9.01 -24.78
CA TYR A 62 -19.62 -8.60 -25.02
C TYR A 62 -19.06 -9.34 -26.25
N GLY A 63 -18.78 -8.63 -27.32
CA GLY A 63 -18.37 -9.23 -28.60
C GLY A 63 -19.45 -10.17 -29.15
N LYS A 64 -19.13 -11.47 -29.28
CA LYS A 64 -20.05 -12.53 -29.71
C LYS A 64 -20.68 -13.29 -28.54
N ASN A 65 -20.37 -12.87 -27.30
CA ASN A 65 -20.76 -13.55 -26.10
C ASN A 65 -21.99 -12.86 -25.46
N VAL A 66 -22.76 -13.62 -24.73
CA VAL A 66 -23.77 -13.17 -23.80
C VAL A 66 -23.24 -13.27 -22.39
N VAL A 67 -23.66 -12.35 -21.52
CA VAL A 67 -23.22 -12.29 -20.12
C VAL A 67 -24.43 -12.37 -19.22
N PHE A 68 -24.40 -13.27 -18.27
CA PHE A 68 -25.47 -13.47 -17.30
C PHE A 68 -24.93 -13.92 -15.95
N ALA A 69 -25.68 -13.66 -14.89
CA ALA A 69 -25.39 -14.17 -13.56
C ALA A 69 -26.27 -15.39 -13.26
N MET A 70 -25.63 -16.43 -12.74
CA MET A 70 -26.29 -17.61 -12.20
C MET A 70 -27.03 -17.25 -10.89
N PRO A 71 -28.01 -18.10 -10.45
CA PRO A 71 -28.72 -17.87 -9.19
C PRO A 71 -27.79 -17.70 -7.97
N GLU A 72 -26.67 -18.42 -8.00
CA GLU A 72 -25.62 -18.37 -6.96
C GLU A 72 -24.81 -17.08 -7.04
N GLY A 73 -24.95 -16.26 -8.11
CA GLY A 73 -24.20 -15.02 -8.34
C GLY A 73 -22.89 -15.20 -9.10
N GLU A 74 -22.63 -16.36 -9.67
CA GLU A 74 -21.53 -16.56 -10.61
C GLU A 74 -21.85 -15.83 -11.92
N ILE A 75 -20.88 -15.04 -12.43
CA ILE A 75 -20.99 -14.38 -13.74
C ILE A 75 -20.42 -15.32 -14.79
N ARG A 76 -21.24 -15.64 -15.80
CA ARG A 76 -20.83 -16.42 -16.96
C ARG A 76 -20.80 -15.56 -18.22
N ILE A 77 -19.76 -15.74 -19.01
CA ILE A 77 -19.57 -15.13 -20.32
C ILE A 77 -19.45 -16.25 -21.33
N GLU A 78 -20.50 -16.43 -22.13
CA GLU A 78 -20.60 -17.58 -23.02
C GLU A 78 -20.88 -17.17 -24.46
N PRO A 79 -20.28 -17.85 -25.46
CA PRO A 79 -20.62 -17.63 -26.84
C PRO A 79 -22.11 -17.87 -27.09
N ALA A 80 -22.80 -16.92 -27.71
CA ALA A 80 -24.23 -17.04 -28.01
C ALA A 80 -24.55 -18.36 -28.78
N ALA A 81 -23.63 -18.82 -29.64
CA ALA A 81 -23.77 -20.08 -30.37
C ALA A 81 -23.77 -21.33 -29.48
N LYS A 82 -23.15 -21.31 -28.31
CA LYS A 82 -23.10 -22.44 -27.36
C LYS A 82 -24.26 -22.44 -26.37
N LEU A 83 -25.00 -21.34 -26.27
CA LEU A 83 -26.04 -21.16 -25.27
C LEU A 83 -27.13 -22.26 -25.37
N GLY A 84 -27.45 -22.76 -26.56
CA GLY A 84 -28.42 -23.82 -26.77
C GLY A 84 -28.06 -25.15 -26.09
N GLN A 85 -26.79 -25.46 -25.92
CA GLN A 85 -26.32 -26.64 -25.20
C GLN A 85 -26.39 -26.44 -23.70
N MET A 86 -26.09 -25.24 -23.21
CA MET A 86 -26.03 -24.89 -21.79
C MET A 86 -27.41 -24.73 -21.17
N ILE A 87 -28.39 -24.18 -21.90
CA ILE A 87 -29.75 -23.95 -21.40
C ILE A 87 -30.40 -25.21 -20.83
N THR A 88 -30.12 -26.39 -21.40
CA THR A 88 -30.74 -27.64 -20.96
C THR A 88 -30.01 -28.33 -19.81
N VAL A 89 -28.73 -28.08 -19.60
CA VAL A 89 -27.93 -28.86 -18.64
C VAL A 89 -27.51 -28.01 -17.43
N ASP A 90 -26.92 -26.83 -17.66
CA ASP A 90 -26.27 -26.06 -16.58
C ASP A 90 -27.13 -24.91 -16.03
N ILE A 91 -27.80 -24.15 -16.92
CA ILE A 91 -28.54 -22.97 -16.51
C ILE A 91 -29.85 -23.33 -15.80
N PHE A 92 -30.46 -24.47 -16.19
CA PHE A 92 -31.78 -24.88 -15.76
C PHE A 92 -31.81 -26.18 -14.93
N ALA A 93 -30.67 -26.60 -14.40
CA ALA A 93 -30.58 -27.75 -13.53
C ALA A 93 -31.25 -27.56 -12.15
N SER A 94 -31.51 -26.34 -11.73
CA SER A 94 -32.15 -26.05 -10.44
C SER A 94 -33.68 -26.25 -10.50
N GLU A 95 -34.29 -26.55 -9.35
CA GLU A 95 -35.73 -26.76 -9.22
C GLU A 95 -36.54 -25.49 -9.57
N ALA A 96 -36.03 -24.31 -9.22
CA ALA A 96 -36.60 -23.00 -9.61
C ALA A 96 -36.59 -22.78 -11.13
N SER A 97 -35.67 -23.41 -11.84
CA SER A 97 -35.52 -23.29 -13.29
C SER A 97 -36.51 -24.16 -14.05
N ARG A 98 -36.98 -25.24 -13.45
CA ARG A 98 -37.94 -26.14 -14.12
C ARG A 98 -39.27 -25.50 -14.41
N SER A 99 -39.79 -24.67 -13.50
CA SER A 99 -41.04 -23.91 -13.71
C SER A 99 -40.87 -22.88 -14.83
N PHE A 100 -39.70 -22.21 -14.90
CA PHE A 100 -39.41 -21.26 -15.95
C PHE A 100 -39.30 -21.90 -17.33
N LEU A 101 -38.81 -23.12 -17.45
CA LEU A 101 -38.76 -23.89 -18.71
C LEU A 101 -40.13 -24.19 -19.29
N THR A 102 -41.20 -24.20 -18.50
CA THR A 102 -42.55 -24.45 -18.99
C THR A 102 -43.02 -23.43 -20.02
N TYR A 103 -42.49 -22.19 -19.99
CA TYR A 103 -42.81 -21.16 -20.98
C TYR A 103 -42.44 -21.55 -22.41
N TRP A 104 -41.46 -22.43 -22.60
CA TRP A 104 -41.05 -22.90 -23.94
C TRP A 104 -41.46 -24.36 -24.23
N ARG A 105 -42.46 -24.91 -23.51
CA ARG A 105 -43.06 -26.17 -23.82
C ARG A 105 -44.37 -25.97 -24.55
N ASP A 106 -44.58 -26.79 -25.60
CA ASP A 106 -45.88 -26.80 -26.31
C ASP A 106 -46.93 -27.66 -25.58
N LYS A 107 -48.13 -27.70 -26.13
CA LYS A 107 -49.25 -28.50 -25.60
C LYS A 107 -48.95 -29.99 -25.56
N LYS A 108 -47.90 -30.48 -26.26
CA LYS A 108 -47.42 -31.87 -26.28
C LYS A 108 -46.20 -32.06 -25.37
N ASP A 109 -45.92 -31.08 -24.48
CA ASP A 109 -44.78 -31.07 -23.54
C ASP A 109 -43.40 -31.10 -24.24
N LYS A 110 -43.32 -30.76 -25.53
CA LYS A 110 -42.07 -30.65 -26.26
C LYS A 110 -41.38 -29.32 -25.96
N PHE A 111 -40.12 -29.35 -25.51
CA PHE A 111 -39.31 -28.18 -25.23
C PHE A 111 -38.73 -27.59 -26.50
N HIS A 112 -38.96 -26.28 -26.73
CA HIS A 112 -38.48 -25.51 -27.87
C HIS A 112 -37.22 -24.71 -27.49
N ARG A 113 -36.07 -25.39 -27.48
CA ARG A 113 -34.78 -24.85 -27.11
C ARG A 113 -34.43 -23.56 -27.83
N GLU A 114 -34.67 -23.52 -29.14
CA GLU A 114 -34.28 -22.40 -30.00
C GLU A 114 -35.00 -21.11 -29.60
N LEU A 115 -36.29 -21.22 -29.22
CA LEU A 115 -37.07 -20.09 -28.74
C LEU A 115 -36.52 -19.55 -27.41
N ALA A 116 -36.12 -20.42 -26.50
CA ALA A 116 -35.49 -20.04 -25.24
C ALA A 116 -34.15 -19.32 -25.49
N VAL A 117 -33.32 -19.83 -26.41
CA VAL A 117 -32.05 -19.19 -26.80
C VAL A 117 -32.28 -17.80 -27.36
N VAL A 118 -33.23 -17.65 -28.30
CA VAL A 118 -33.52 -16.33 -28.91
C VAL A 118 -33.97 -15.35 -27.83
N TRP A 119 -34.87 -15.75 -26.91
CA TRP A 119 -35.32 -14.92 -25.81
C TRP A 119 -34.15 -14.48 -24.93
N PHE A 120 -33.29 -15.44 -24.52
CA PHE A 120 -32.12 -15.17 -23.68
C PHE A 120 -31.14 -14.19 -24.31
N VAL A 121 -30.80 -14.42 -25.58
CA VAL A 121 -29.90 -13.53 -26.33
C VAL A 121 -30.51 -12.13 -26.42
N ARG A 122 -31.84 -12.04 -26.66
CA ARG A 122 -32.54 -10.75 -26.69
C ARG A 122 -32.45 -10.05 -25.34
N GLN A 123 -32.75 -10.74 -24.22
CA GLN A 123 -32.65 -10.14 -22.89
C GLN A 123 -31.23 -9.63 -22.57
N CYS A 124 -30.20 -10.38 -22.97
CA CYS A 124 -28.80 -9.92 -22.82
C CYS A 124 -28.50 -8.71 -23.71
N ARG A 125 -29.09 -8.64 -24.92
CA ARG A 125 -28.93 -7.49 -25.82
C ARG A 125 -29.66 -6.25 -25.29
N ASP A 126 -30.88 -6.42 -24.84
CA ASP A 126 -31.70 -5.36 -24.22
C ASP A 126 -31.03 -4.84 -22.93
N ALA A 127 -30.31 -5.73 -22.24
CA ALA A 127 -29.47 -5.38 -21.12
C ALA A 127 -28.26 -4.50 -21.48
N GLY A 128 -27.89 -4.37 -22.75
CA GLY A 128 -26.83 -3.50 -23.24
C GLY A 128 -25.44 -4.11 -23.24
N TYR A 129 -24.43 -3.30 -23.57
CA TYR A 129 -23.03 -3.73 -23.60
C TYR A 129 -22.52 -3.99 -22.19
N TRP A 130 -21.81 -5.10 -22.04
CA TRP A 130 -21.17 -5.50 -20.78
C TRP A 130 -19.76 -4.92 -20.69
N ASP A 131 -19.51 -4.10 -19.69
CA ASP A 131 -18.19 -3.57 -19.41
C ASP A 131 -17.35 -4.55 -18.56
N ASN A 132 -16.40 -5.21 -19.19
CA ASN A 132 -15.48 -6.14 -18.53
C ASN A 132 -14.42 -5.42 -17.66
N SER A 133 -14.29 -4.09 -17.78
CA SER A 133 -13.32 -3.32 -17.00
C SER A 133 -13.82 -2.97 -15.59
N ARG A 134 -15.09 -3.26 -15.27
CA ARG A 134 -15.67 -3.02 -13.94
C ARG A 134 -14.84 -3.67 -12.85
N GLU A 135 -14.63 -2.92 -11.75
CA GLU A 135 -13.92 -3.41 -10.58
C GLU A 135 -14.63 -4.63 -9.98
N VAL A 136 -13.89 -5.73 -9.83
CA VAL A 136 -14.39 -6.93 -9.15
C VAL A 136 -14.00 -6.88 -7.69
N ARG A 137 -15.00 -6.94 -6.79
CA ARG A 137 -14.84 -6.97 -5.34
C ARG A 137 -15.19 -8.34 -4.79
N LEU A 138 -14.23 -8.95 -4.11
CA LEU A 138 -14.38 -10.19 -3.36
C LEU A 138 -14.55 -9.88 -1.86
N LEU A 139 -14.31 -10.87 -1.00
CA LEU A 139 -14.46 -10.74 0.46
C LEU A 139 -13.74 -9.52 1.02
N GLY A 140 -14.36 -8.87 1.98
CA GLY A 140 -13.75 -7.78 2.73
C GLY A 140 -14.64 -6.57 2.93
N VAL A 141 -14.03 -5.51 3.47
CA VAL A 141 -14.70 -4.24 3.78
C VAL A 141 -14.29 -3.19 2.74
N TRP A 142 -15.28 -2.70 1.99
CA TRP A 142 -15.11 -1.80 0.84
C TRP A 142 -15.78 -0.43 1.09
N PRO A 143 -15.30 0.63 0.48
CA PRO A 143 -16.01 1.90 0.49
C PRO A 143 -17.26 1.81 -0.42
N GLY A 144 -18.39 2.24 0.11
CA GLY A 144 -19.63 2.46 -0.61
C GLY A 144 -19.87 3.94 -0.90
N GLU A 145 -21.10 4.28 -1.21
CA GLU A 145 -21.54 5.64 -1.47
C GLU A 145 -21.26 6.55 -0.26
N GLY A 146 -20.76 7.76 -0.52
CA GLY A 146 -20.33 8.68 0.55
C GLY A 146 -19.21 8.15 1.45
N GLY A 147 -18.53 7.06 1.06
CA GLY A 147 -17.46 6.44 1.85
C GLY A 147 -17.95 5.62 3.03
N ALA A 148 -19.26 5.31 3.10
CA ALA A 148 -19.82 4.40 4.09
C ALA A 148 -19.28 2.97 3.89
N PRO A 149 -19.09 2.16 4.97
CA PRO A 149 -18.62 0.81 4.80
C PRO A 149 -19.63 -0.10 4.07
N VAL A 150 -19.11 -0.92 3.18
CA VAL A 150 -19.81 -2.04 2.54
C VAL A 150 -19.04 -3.30 2.85
N ILE A 151 -19.67 -4.29 3.47
CA ILE A 151 -19.02 -5.56 3.75
C ILE A 151 -19.54 -6.66 2.83
N HIS A 152 -18.62 -7.33 2.14
CA HIS A 152 -18.90 -8.50 1.33
C HIS A 152 -18.64 -9.76 2.16
N LEU A 153 -19.69 -10.56 2.40
CA LEU A 153 -19.71 -11.71 3.28
C LEU A 153 -19.80 -13.06 2.54
N GLY A 154 -19.43 -13.06 1.27
CA GLY A 154 -19.41 -14.27 0.44
C GLY A 154 -20.64 -14.41 -0.43
N ASN A 155 -21.79 -14.69 0.15
CA ASN A 155 -23.08 -14.83 -0.55
C ASN A 155 -23.98 -13.60 -0.42
N GLU A 156 -23.62 -12.66 0.44
CA GLU A 156 -24.38 -11.43 0.70
C GLU A 156 -23.45 -10.21 0.88
N VAL A 157 -24.00 -9.04 0.65
CA VAL A 157 -23.36 -7.74 0.84
C VAL A 157 -24.20 -6.91 1.78
N TRP A 158 -23.59 -6.30 2.80
CA TRP A 158 -24.26 -5.40 3.72
C TRP A 158 -23.78 -3.96 3.49
N LEU A 159 -24.71 -3.07 3.19
CA LEU A 159 -24.48 -1.63 3.04
C LEU A 159 -24.75 -0.96 4.39
N LEU A 160 -23.73 -0.28 4.96
CA LEU A 160 -23.77 0.18 6.36
C LEU A 160 -23.93 1.71 6.49
N GLY A 161 -24.35 2.42 5.43
CA GLY A 161 -24.52 3.87 5.45
C GLY A 161 -25.79 4.41 6.13
N GLY A 162 -26.73 3.53 6.48
CA GLY A 162 -28.00 3.89 7.08
C GLY A 162 -28.12 3.54 8.56
N LYS A 163 -29.28 3.85 9.19
CA LYS A 163 -29.59 3.46 10.59
C LYS A 163 -29.60 1.94 10.80
N LYS A 164 -29.88 1.18 9.76
CA LYS A 164 -29.83 -0.29 9.75
C LYS A 164 -29.02 -0.74 8.55
N ALA A 165 -28.35 -1.89 8.68
CA ALA A 165 -27.65 -2.52 7.56
C ALA A 165 -28.66 -2.92 6.48
N ASP A 166 -28.46 -2.46 5.25
CA ASP A 166 -29.19 -2.95 4.08
C ASP A 166 -28.48 -4.18 3.56
N LYS A 167 -29.14 -5.34 3.71
CA LYS A 167 -28.58 -6.66 3.40
C LYS A 167 -29.08 -7.11 2.05
N ARG A 168 -28.16 -7.29 1.11
CA ARG A 168 -28.47 -7.65 -0.27
C ARG A 168 -27.79 -8.97 -0.66
N SER A 169 -28.49 -9.78 -1.46
CA SER A 169 -27.86 -10.93 -2.11
C SER A 169 -26.92 -10.46 -3.22
N ILE A 170 -25.90 -11.27 -3.55
CA ILE A 170 -25.00 -10.97 -4.68
C ILE A 170 -25.79 -10.82 -5.98
N ALA A 171 -26.77 -11.69 -6.23
CA ALA A 171 -27.62 -11.59 -7.42
C ALA A 171 -28.36 -10.25 -7.53
N SER A 172 -28.80 -9.67 -6.40
CA SER A 172 -29.44 -8.35 -6.40
C SER A 172 -28.42 -7.21 -6.68
N MET A 173 -27.19 -7.33 -6.17
CA MET A 173 -26.11 -6.36 -6.42
C MET A 173 -25.66 -6.36 -7.89
N LEU A 174 -25.72 -7.51 -8.57
CA LEU A 174 -25.34 -7.62 -9.99
C LEU A 174 -26.32 -6.90 -10.93
N ARG A 175 -27.54 -6.60 -10.47
CA ARG A 175 -28.51 -5.79 -11.23
C ARG A 175 -28.12 -4.31 -11.30
N ASP A 176 -27.30 -3.83 -10.36
CA ASP A 176 -26.73 -2.48 -10.42
C ASP A 176 -25.61 -2.45 -11.45
N ARG A 177 -25.84 -1.73 -12.54
CA ARG A 177 -24.91 -1.66 -13.67
C ARG A 177 -23.76 -0.70 -13.48
N ASN A 178 -23.89 0.26 -12.58
CA ASN A 178 -22.92 1.35 -12.41
C ASN A 178 -21.95 1.10 -11.25
N GLY A 179 -22.25 0.14 -10.38
CA GLY A 179 -21.44 -0.20 -9.22
C GLY A 179 -20.33 -1.24 -9.51
N PRO A 180 -19.50 -1.55 -8.52
CA PRO A 180 -18.53 -2.63 -8.60
C PRO A 180 -19.25 -4.01 -8.70
N LEU A 181 -18.53 -5.00 -9.21
CA LEU A 181 -19.02 -6.36 -9.34
C LEU A 181 -18.67 -7.17 -8.09
N TYR A 182 -19.67 -7.59 -7.34
CA TYR A 182 -19.48 -8.54 -6.24
C TYR A 182 -19.64 -9.97 -6.78
N ARG A 183 -18.64 -10.83 -6.51
CA ARG A 183 -18.70 -12.25 -6.90
C ARG A 183 -18.93 -13.12 -5.68
N VAL A 184 -19.71 -14.18 -5.85
CA VAL A 184 -19.94 -15.19 -4.80
C VAL A 184 -18.61 -15.78 -4.34
N GLN A 185 -18.48 -15.91 -3.04
CA GLN A 185 -17.37 -16.52 -2.33
C GLN A 185 -17.92 -17.42 -1.21
N PRO A 186 -17.10 -18.31 -0.64
CA PRO A 186 -17.50 -19.03 0.57
C PRO A 186 -17.95 -18.04 1.67
N PRO A 187 -18.98 -18.37 2.46
CA PRO A 187 -19.50 -17.48 3.49
C PRO A 187 -18.43 -17.07 4.48
N ALA A 188 -18.35 -15.76 4.76
CA ALA A 188 -17.46 -15.19 5.75
C ALA A 188 -18.21 -14.93 7.08
N MET A 189 -17.45 -14.69 8.14
CA MET A 189 -17.97 -14.38 9.46
C MET A 189 -18.69 -13.02 9.43
N ARG A 190 -19.90 -12.98 9.97
CA ARG A 190 -20.71 -11.75 10.07
C ARG A 190 -20.22 -10.86 11.22
N PRO A 191 -20.30 -9.52 11.11
CA PRO A 191 -20.01 -8.63 12.22
C PRO A 191 -20.97 -8.86 13.38
N GLY A 192 -20.44 -8.88 14.59
CA GLY A 192 -21.19 -9.02 15.84
C GLY A 192 -21.60 -7.67 16.43
N LYS A 193 -22.18 -7.70 17.65
CA LYS A 193 -22.33 -6.50 18.47
C LYS A 193 -20.94 -5.88 18.71
N PRO A 194 -20.76 -4.56 18.58
CA PRO A 194 -19.47 -3.91 18.77
C PRO A 194 -18.80 -4.30 20.10
N ALA A 195 -17.52 -4.66 20.03
CA ALA A 195 -16.69 -4.87 21.20
C ALA A 195 -16.56 -3.58 22.04
N THR A 196 -16.39 -3.73 23.34
CA THR A 196 -16.24 -2.62 24.28
C THR A 196 -14.79 -2.18 24.43
N ALA A 197 -14.55 -1.01 25.02
CA ALA A 197 -13.22 -0.56 25.40
C ALA A 197 -12.54 -1.54 26.39
N ALA A 198 -13.31 -2.20 27.28
CA ALA A 198 -12.80 -3.24 28.18
C ALA A 198 -12.29 -4.48 27.43
N ASP A 199 -12.96 -4.88 26.34
CA ASP A 199 -12.42 -5.94 25.47
C ASP A 199 -11.12 -5.50 24.80
N GLY A 200 -11.01 -4.23 24.40
CA GLY A 200 -9.78 -3.63 23.89
C GLY A 200 -8.66 -3.63 24.93
N ALA A 201 -8.94 -3.24 26.15
CA ALA A 201 -7.98 -3.25 27.25
C ALA A 201 -7.47 -4.67 27.54
N TRP A 202 -8.35 -5.67 27.55
CA TRP A 202 -7.95 -7.07 27.65
C TRP A 202 -7.02 -7.49 26.51
N ILE A 203 -7.30 -7.12 25.26
CA ILE A 203 -6.43 -7.43 24.12
C ILE A 203 -5.05 -6.81 24.32
N ARG A 204 -5.00 -5.53 24.74
CA ARG A 204 -3.73 -4.82 24.99
C ARG A 204 -2.91 -5.51 26.08
N GLU A 205 -3.57 -5.96 27.16
CA GLU A 205 -2.94 -6.73 28.26
C GLU A 205 -2.39 -8.08 27.75
N GLN A 206 -3.14 -8.79 26.90
CA GLN A 206 -2.64 -10.05 26.35
C GLN A 206 -1.39 -9.86 25.49
N LEU A 207 -1.29 -8.77 24.74
CA LEU A 207 -0.12 -8.47 23.94
C LEU A 207 1.15 -8.27 24.78
N ASP A 208 1.04 -7.89 26.06
CA ASP A 208 2.19 -7.77 26.97
C ASP A 208 2.85 -9.11 27.33
N HIS A 209 2.23 -10.25 26.99
CA HIS A 209 2.86 -11.56 27.17
C HIS A 209 4.04 -11.82 26.21
N TRP A 210 4.17 -11.03 25.13
CA TRP A 210 5.33 -11.10 24.26
C TRP A 210 6.41 -10.10 24.68
N ALA A 211 7.66 -10.56 24.66
CA ALA A 211 8.81 -9.73 25.03
C ALA A 211 9.20 -8.78 23.89
N PHE A 212 8.43 -7.73 23.68
CA PHE A 212 8.76 -6.70 22.70
C PHE A 212 10.07 -5.98 23.07
N GLU A 213 10.89 -5.65 22.07
CA GLU A 213 11.93 -4.67 22.27
C GLU A 213 11.30 -3.32 22.58
N ARG A 214 11.75 -2.67 23.65
CA ARG A 214 11.21 -1.36 24.04
C ARG A 214 11.71 -0.29 23.08
N LEU A 215 10.85 0.64 22.73
CA LEU A 215 11.19 1.82 21.97
C LEU A 215 11.66 2.96 22.86
N ASP A 216 11.20 2.97 24.12
CA ASP A 216 11.64 3.85 25.19
C ASP A 216 11.55 3.13 26.54
N ASP A 217 11.95 3.79 27.62
CA ASP A 217 11.98 3.18 28.96
C ASP A 217 10.61 3.13 29.66
N GLU A 218 9.65 3.99 29.31
CA GLU A 218 8.40 4.17 30.08
C GLU A 218 7.10 4.24 29.28
N GLY A 219 7.12 4.21 27.94
CA GLY A 219 5.94 4.55 27.13
C GLY A 219 5.54 3.51 26.11
N LEU A 220 5.82 3.82 24.86
CA LEU A 220 5.37 3.06 23.71
C LEU A 220 6.03 1.69 23.58
N SER A 221 5.22 0.66 23.44
CA SER A 221 5.69 -0.71 23.21
C SER A 221 5.21 -1.28 21.88
N GLY A 222 5.82 -2.39 21.45
CA GLY A 222 5.33 -3.14 20.29
C GLY A 222 3.89 -3.61 20.44
N ALA A 223 3.42 -3.85 21.68
CA ALA A 223 2.03 -4.19 21.98
C ALA A 223 1.07 -3.06 21.58
N ASP A 224 1.44 -1.79 21.79
CA ASP A 224 0.64 -0.63 21.38
C ASP A 224 0.57 -0.50 19.85
N ILE A 225 1.67 -0.81 19.16
CA ILE A 225 1.74 -0.81 17.70
C ILE A 225 0.80 -1.88 17.14
N VAL A 226 0.85 -3.11 17.68
CA VAL A 226 -0.06 -4.19 17.26
C VAL A 226 -1.51 -3.83 17.57
N ALA A 227 -1.81 -3.32 18.76
CA ALA A 227 -3.14 -2.86 19.16
C ALA A 227 -3.67 -1.77 18.20
N GLY A 228 -2.81 -0.83 17.79
CA GLY A 228 -3.13 0.21 16.85
C GLY A 228 -3.40 -0.29 15.42
N TRP A 229 -2.84 -1.44 15.06
CA TRP A 229 -3.00 -2.03 13.74
C TRP A 229 -4.32 -2.80 13.57
N LEU A 230 -4.90 -3.37 14.64
CA LEU A 230 -6.02 -4.32 14.58
C LEU A 230 -7.26 -3.78 13.87
N LEU A 231 -7.80 -2.64 14.33
CA LEU A 231 -9.06 -2.13 13.78
C LEU A 231 -8.91 -1.54 12.37
N PRO A 232 -7.82 -0.82 12.03
CA PRO A 232 -7.52 -0.47 10.64
C PRO A 232 -7.44 -1.67 9.70
N ALA A 233 -6.85 -2.78 10.15
CA ALA A 233 -6.77 -4.02 9.36
C ALA A 233 -8.16 -4.62 9.09
N LEU A 234 -9.09 -4.54 10.07
CA LEU A 234 -10.48 -4.95 9.90
C LEU A 234 -11.28 -4.05 8.96
N LEU A 235 -10.94 -2.75 8.89
CA LEU A 235 -11.60 -1.79 7.99
C LEU A 235 -11.23 -1.98 6.51
N GLY A 236 -10.20 -2.73 6.22
CA GLY A 236 -9.82 -3.07 4.85
C GLY A 236 -9.68 -1.84 3.94
N ALA A 237 -10.44 -1.78 2.83
CA ALA A 237 -10.39 -0.67 1.87
C ALA A 237 -11.00 0.64 2.39
N VAL A 238 -11.78 0.61 3.47
CA VAL A 238 -12.38 1.81 4.08
C VAL A 238 -11.36 2.63 4.87
N ALA A 239 -10.30 1.99 5.39
CA ALA A 239 -9.22 2.69 6.07
C ALA A 239 -8.48 3.61 5.06
N PRO A 240 -8.20 4.90 5.39
CA PRO A 240 -7.51 5.82 4.48
C PRO A 240 -6.10 5.38 4.13
N PHE A 241 -5.44 4.73 5.06
CA PHE A 241 -4.09 4.16 4.92
C PHE A 241 -4.02 2.81 5.65
N ARG A 242 -3.24 1.87 5.14
CA ARG A 242 -3.15 0.48 5.62
C ARG A 242 -1.68 0.08 5.76
N GLY A 243 -1.07 0.53 6.85
CA GLY A 243 0.32 0.18 7.18
C GLY A 243 0.46 -1.33 7.45
N HIS A 244 1.65 -1.84 7.21
CA HIS A 244 2.01 -3.23 7.44
C HIS A 244 2.91 -3.36 8.67
N LEU A 245 2.91 -4.54 9.30
CA LEU A 245 3.79 -4.86 10.41
C LEU A 245 4.76 -5.98 10.00
N ILE A 246 6.02 -5.82 10.37
CA ILE A 246 7.04 -6.87 10.28
C ILE A 246 7.44 -7.24 11.70
N VAL A 247 7.11 -8.45 12.12
CA VAL A 247 7.47 -8.99 13.42
C VAL A 247 8.67 -9.90 13.25
N TYR A 248 9.80 -9.53 13.84
CA TYR A 248 11.02 -10.29 13.69
C TYR A 248 11.71 -10.56 15.03
N GLY A 249 12.63 -11.52 15.04
CA GLY A 249 13.38 -11.88 16.24
C GLY A 249 13.90 -13.32 16.16
N PRO A 250 14.71 -13.75 17.14
CA PRO A 250 15.33 -15.06 17.12
C PRO A 250 14.31 -16.20 17.14
N PRO A 251 14.70 -17.42 16.77
CA PRO A 251 13.89 -18.61 16.96
C PRO A 251 13.45 -18.73 18.43
N GLY A 252 12.19 -19.14 18.66
CA GLY A 252 11.63 -19.26 20.01
C GLY A 252 11.14 -17.97 20.65
N ALA A 253 11.22 -16.81 19.98
CA ALA A 253 10.69 -15.54 20.50
C ALA A 253 9.16 -15.42 20.44
N GLY A 254 8.43 -16.43 19.97
CA GLY A 254 6.96 -16.43 19.91
C GLY A 254 6.36 -15.69 18.72
N LYS A 255 7.10 -15.47 17.63
CA LYS A 255 6.63 -14.78 16.42
C LYS A 255 5.37 -15.41 15.83
N THR A 256 5.43 -16.69 15.48
CA THR A 256 4.29 -17.44 14.91
C THR A 256 3.07 -17.46 15.82
N THR A 257 3.29 -17.57 17.14
CA THR A 257 2.18 -17.49 18.11
C THR A 257 1.57 -16.10 18.17
N MET A 258 2.36 -15.03 18.05
CA MET A 258 1.88 -13.65 18.02
C MET A 258 1.11 -13.35 16.72
N VAL A 259 1.67 -13.73 15.57
CA VAL A 259 0.99 -13.63 14.26
C VAL A 259 -0.34 -14.41 14.31
N GLY A 260 -0.32 -15.63 14.87
CA GLY A 260 -1.52 -16.45 15.05
C GLY A 260 -2.56 -15.81 15.98
N PHE A 261 -2.16 -15.25 17.11
CA PHE A 261 -3.08 -14.54 18.03
C PHE A 261 -3.70 -13.30 17.36
N THR A 262 -2.88 -12.50 16.69
CA THR A 262 -3.34 -11.31 15.98
C THR A 262 -4.32 -11.69 14.86
N ARG A 263 -4.01 -12.76 14.10
CA ARG A 263 -4.91 -13.28 13.06
C ARG A 263 -6.23 -13.77 13.64
N ASP A 264 -6.23 -14.44 14.79
CA ASP A 264 -7.45 -14.89 15.47
C ASP A 264 -8.33 -13.69 15.87
N LEU A 265 -7.75 -12.58 16.35
CA LEU A 265 -8.47 -11.33 16.68
C LEU A 265 -9.16 -10.70 15.45
N VAL A 266 -8.51 -10.71 14.31
CA VAL A 266 -9.07 -10.12 13.08
C VAL A 266 -9.69 -11.16 12.13
N SER A 267 -9.92 -12.40 12.59
CA SER A 267 -10.37 -13.51 11.75
C SER A 267 -11.70 -13.26 11.03
N ALA A 268 -12.52 -12.34 11.54
CA ALA A 268 -13.75 -11.91 10.87
C ALA A 268 -13.49 -11.19 9.52
N ASN A 269 -12.31 -10.61 9.32
CA ASN A 269 -11.88 -10.03 8.04
C ASN A 269 -10.40 -10.34 7.75
N ALA A 270 -9.91 -11.50 8.16
CA ALA A 270 -8.58 -11.98 7.81
C ALA A 270 -8.58 -12.71 6.48
N GLY A 271 -7.54 -12.50 5.71
CA GLY A 271 -7.17 -13.29 4.55
C GLY A 271 -6.42 -14.58 4.94
N PRO A 272 -5.80 -15.23 3.96
CA PRO A 272 -5.01 -16.44 4.20
C PRO A 272 -3.80 -16.17 5.09
N LEU A 273 -3.34 -17.20 5.79
CA LEU A 273 -1.99 -17.27 6.36
C LEU A 273 -1.14 -18.06 5.37
N LEU A 274 -0.09 -17.45 4.88
CA LEU A 274 0.84 -18.04 3.93
C LEU A 274 2.19 -18.25 4.63
N ASP A 275 2.59 -19.48 4.78
CA ASP A 275 3.87 -19.93 5.34
C ASP A 275 4.94 -20.14 4.27
N SER A 276 4.52 -20.42 3.05
CA SER A 276 5.38 -20.39 1.87
C SER A 276 4.63 -19.80 0.69
N PHE A 277 5.24 -18.88 -0.04
CA PHE A 277 4.57 -18.21 -1.15
C PHE A 277 5.55 -17.75 -2.24
N SER A 278 5.04 -17.66 -3.46
CA SER A 278 5.61 -16.85 -4.53
C SER A 278 4.84 -15.53 -4.64
N GLU A 279 5.45 -14.49 -5.20
CA GLU A 279 4.75 -13.21 -5.44
C GLU A 279 3.47 -13.41 -6.27
N ALA A 280 3.53 -14.28 -7.29
CA ALA A 280 2.37 -14.59 -8.13
C ALA A 280 1.26 -15.31 -7.35
N GLY A 281 1.61 -16.26 -6.46
CA GLY A 281 0.67 -16.95 -5.57
C GLY A 281 0.04 -15.98 -4.58
N PHE A 282 0.84 -15.17 -3.91
CA PHE A 282 0.35 -14.15 -2.98
C PHE A 282 -0.61 -13.16 -3.68
N ARG A 283 -0.21 -12.66 -4.85
CA ARG A 283 -1.07 -11.79 -5.67
C ARG A 283 -2.39 -12.46 -6.03
N ALA A 284 -2.37 -13.74 -6.40
CA ALA A 284 -3.59 -14.47 -6.74
C ALA A 284 -4.56 -14.56 -5.56
N GLU A 285 -4.03 -14.84 -4.36
CA GLU A 285 -4.82 -14.98 -3.13
C GLU A 285 -5.49 -13.69 -2.67
N ILE A 286 -4.80 -12.53 -2.81
CA ILE A 286 -5.33 -11.26 -2.30
C ILE A 286 -6.05 -10.41 -3.35
N SER A 287 -5.94 -10.76 -4.64
CA SER A 287 -6.55 -9.99 -5.72
C SER A 287 -8.07 -9.90 -5.57
N GLY A 288 -8.60 -8.70 -5.56
CA GLY A 288 -10.02 -8.42 -5.40
C GLY A 288 -10.49 -8.47 -3.95
N MET A 289 -9.64 -8.77 -2.97
CA MET A 289 -9.99 -8.82 -1.55
C MET A 289 -9.61 -7.52 -0.82
N ALA A 290 -10.43 -7.16 0.18
CA ALA A 290 -10.17 -6.06 1.11
C ALA A 290 -10.04 -6.61 2.54
N ARG A 291 -9.03 -7.43 2.77
CA ARG A 291 -8.79 -8.20 4.00
C ARG A 291 -7.35 -8.05 4.49
N ALA A 292 -7.11 -8.31 5.78
CA ALA A 292 -5.76 -8.39 6.33
C ALA A 292 -5.05 -9.65 5.84
N ALA A 293 -3.81 -9.51 5.32
CA ALA A 293 -2.97 -10.62 4.90
C ALA A 293 -1.94 -11.00 5.98
N PHE A 294 -1.59 -12.28 6.07
CA PHE A 294 -0.62 -12.79 7.01
C PHE A 294 0.40 -13.64 6.28
N LEU A 295 1.68 -13.30 6.45
CA LEU A 295 2.82 -14.02 5.88
C LEU A 295 3.70 -14.48 7.05
N ASP A 296 3.86 -15.78 7.24
CA ASP A 296 4.81 -16.34 8.21
C ASP A 296 6.05 -16.85 7.47
N GLU A 297 7.18 -16.94 8.17
CA GLU A 297 8.47 -17.31 7.57
C GLU A 297 8.88 -16.41 6.39
N ALA A 298 8.56 -15.12 6.48
CA ALA A 298 8.87 -14.10 5.48
C ALA A 298 10.37 -13.73 5.55
N GLU A 299 11.26 -14.67 5.23
CA GLU A 299 12.70 -14.45 5.31
C GLU A 299 13.28 -13.85 4.04
N ALA A 300 14.34 -13.05 4.20
CA ALA A 300 15.14 -12.57 3.09
C ALA A 300 15.85 -13.74 2.39
N ALA A 301 16.05 -13.65 1.07
CA ALA A 301 16.79 -14.67 0.33
C ALA A 301 18.20 -14.84 0.88
N SER A 302 18.57 -16.07 1.24
CA SER A 302 19.89 -16.40 1.82
C SER A 302 21.01 -16.52 0.78
N ASP A 303 20.68 -16.68 -0.51
CA ASP A 303 21.64 -17.23 -1.50
C ASP A 303 22.20 -16.23 -2.52
N GLY A 304 21.96 -14.93 -2.34
CA GLY A 304 22.61 -13.87 -3.14
C GLY A 304 22.29 -13.84 -4.65
N HIS A 305 21.39 -14.66 -5.14
CA HIS A 305 21.07 -14.82 -6.58
C HIS A 305 19.77 -14.11 -7.02
N GLY A 306 19.40 -13.03 -6.36
CA GLY A 306 18.23 -12.23 -6.72
C GLY A 306 17.29 -11.97 -5.54
N PRO A 307 16.24 -11.13 -5.74
CA PRO A 307 15.27 -10.82 -4.68
C PRO A 307 14.46 -12.06 -4.31
N GLY A 308 14.35 -12.34 -3.01
CA GLY A 308 13.52 -13.41 -2.48
C GLY A 308 12.02 -13.17 -2.66
N PRO A 309 11.17 -14.14 -2.29
CA PRO A 309 9.72 -14.01 -2.41
C PRO A 309 9.16 -12.80 -1.68
N VAL A 310 9.74 -12.46 -0.52
CA VAL A 310 9.30 -11.31 0.29
C VAL A 310 9.65 -10.00 -0.38
N GLU A 311 10.89 -9.84 -0.84
CA GLU A 311 11.33 -8.63 -1.55
C GLU A 311 10.50 -8.40 -2.83
N GLN A 312 10.12 -9.48 -3.53
CA GLN A 312 9.22 -9.39 -4.68
C GLN A 312 7.81 -8.95 -4.27
N ALA A 313 7.32 -9.40 -3.10
CA ALA A 313 6.00 -9.02 -2.57
C ALA A 313 5.95 -7.58 -2.06
N LEU A 314 7.09 -6.95 -1.68
CA LEU A 314 7.12 -5.57 -1.17
C LEU A 314 6.45 -4.58 -2.12
N GLY A 315 6.65 -4.74 -3.43
CA GLY A 315 5.99 -3.90 -4.44
C GLY A 315 4.46 -4.03 -4.43
N LEU A 316 3.92 -5.20 -4.12
CA LEU A 316 2.49 -5.44 -3.98
C LEU A 316 1.97 -4.86 -2.65
N LEU A 317 2.68 -5.08 -1.55
CA LEU A 317 2.36 -4.50 -0.24
C LEU A 317 2.31 -2.97 -0.29
N ARG A 318 3.28 -2.32 -0.98
CA ARG A 318 3.22 -0.85 -1.21
C ARG A 318 1.89 -0.41 -1.81
N ARG A 319 1.38 -1.12 -2.82
CA ARG A 319 0.10 -0.80 -3.46
C ARG A 319 -1.09 -1.08 -2.56
N MET A 320 -1.04 -2.16 -1.77
CA MET A 320 -2.09 -2.48 -0.79
C MET A 320 -2.26 -1.39 0.26
N ALA A 321 -1.16 -0.75 0.70
CA ALA A 321 -1.18 0.29 1.71
C ALA A 321 -1.99 1.54 1.28
N THR A 322 -1.86 1.97 0.03
CA THR A 322 -2.53 3.17 -0.51
C THR A 322 -3.86 2.88 -1.19
N GLY A 323 -4.07 1.63 -1.63
CA GLY A 323 -5.27 1.24 -2.38
C GLY A 323 -5.22 1.57 -3.87
N ASP A 324 -4.09 2.10 -4.37
CA ASP A 324 -3.91 2.44 -5.80
C ASP A 324 -3.57 1.21 -6.65
N GLY A 325 -3.60 0.04 -6.05
CA GLY A 325 -3.17 -1.21 -6.65
C GLY A 325 -4.21 -1.90 -7.50
N SER A 326 -4.66 -1.30 -8.62
CA SER A 326 -5.42 -2.08 -9.60
C SER A 326 -4.51 -3.13 -10.24
N VAL A 327 -4.84 -4.39 -10.05
CA VAL A 327 -4.22 -5.51 -10.74
C VAL A 327 -5.09 -5.83 -11.95
N ARG A 328 -4.59 -5.56 -13.14
CA ARG A 328 -5.25 -6.00 -14.37
C ARG A 328 -4.89 -7.46 -14.62
N LYS A 329 -5.87 -8.35 -14.55
CA LYS A 329 -5.73 -9.73 -15.02
C LYS A 329 -6.24 -9.79 -16.46
N GLN A 330 -5.38 -10.22 -17.37
CA GLN A 330 -5.80 -10.60 -18.70
C GLN A 330 -6.42 -12.01 -18.59
N GLY A 331 -7.71 -12.11 -18.86
CA GLY A 331 -8.42 -13.38 -18.84
C GLY A 331 -7.91 -14.29 -19.94
N GLY A 332 -7.76 -15.59 -19.65
CA GLY A 332 -7.39 -16.58 -20.66
C GLY A 332 -8.49 -16.72 -21.73
N GLY A 333 -8.10 -16.90 -22.98
CA GLY A 333 -8.94 -17.36 -24.09
C GLY A 333 -9.83 -16.33 -24.79
N ASP A 334 -10.50 -15.44 -24.08
CA ASP A 334 -11.47 -14.50 -24.67
C ASP A 334 -11.04 -13.01 -24.64
N GLY A 335 -9.79 -12.71 -24.29
CA GLY A 335 -9.22 -11.35 -24.37
C GLY A 335 -9.79 -10.33 -23.36
N GLY A 336 -10.63 -10.75 -22.43
CA GLY A 336 -11.22 -9.87 -21.42
C GLY A 336 -10.19 -9.45 -20.36
N VAL A 337 -10.12 -8.13 -20.08
CA VAL A 337 -9.31 -7.59 -18.97
C VAL A 337 -10.20 -7.38 -17.76
N THR A 338 -9.97 -8.11 -16.68
CA THR A 338 -10.66 -7.89 -15.41
C THR A 338 -9.78 -7.03 -14.51
N THR A 339 -10.34 -5.95 -13.97
CA THR A 339 -9.66 -5.10 -12.99
C THR A 339 -9.96 -5.62 -11.58
N GLN A 340 -8.93 -5.96 -10.82
CA GLN A 340 -9.03 -6.36 -9.42
C GLN A 340 -8.09 -5.48 -8.59
N THR A 341 -8.54 -5.03 -7.45
CA THR A 341 -7.73 -4.21 -6.54
C THR A 341 -7.29 -5.07 -5.36
N ALA A 342 -6.00 -5.11 -5.07
CA ALA A 342 -5.49 -5.72 -3.85
C ALA A 342 -5.38 -4.63 -2.78
N VAL A 343 -6.16 -4.75 -1.71
CA VAL A 343 -6.25 -3.73 -0.65
C VAL A 343 -6.30 -4.40 0.72
N GLY A 344 -5.47 -3.93 1.64
CA GLY A 344 -5.48 -4.43 3.01
C GLY A 344 -4.17 -4.19 3.72
N ALA A 345 -4.19 -4.29 5.03
CA ALA A 345 -3.00 -4.32 5.86
C ALA A 345 -2.38 -5.73 5.85
N ALA A 346 -1.08 -5.84 6.07
CA ALA A 346 -0.41 -7.12 6.19
C ALA A 346 0.44 -7.21 7.46
N MET A 347 0.58 -8.42 8.00
CA MET A 347 1.52 -8.73 9.07
C MET A 347 2.44 -9.84 8.60
N LEU A 348 3.75 -9.62 8.72
CA LEU A 348 4.81 -10.53 8.31
C LEU A 348 5.57 -11.01 9.54
N GLY A 349 5.82 -12.32 9.64
CA GLY A 349 6.71 -12.93 10.62
C GLY A 349 8.04 -13.32 9.98
N ALA A 350 9.20 -12.91 10.54
CA ALA A 350 10.52 -13.24 10.01
C ALA A 350 11.54 -13.48 11.13
N VAL A 351 12.58 -14.26 10.89
CA VAL A 351 13.75 -14.32 11.79
C VAL A 351 14.61 -13.09 11.56
N THR A 352 14.90 -12.79 10.31
CA THR A 352 15.61 -11.58 9.87
C THR A 352 14.69 -10.78 8.96
N PRO A 353 14.43 -9.49 9.26
CA PRO A 353 13.57 -8.68 8.43
C PRO A 353 14.18 -8.49 7.04
N PRO A 354 13.35 -8.39 5.98
CA PRO A 354 13.83 -8.06 4.66
C PRO A 354 14.42 -6.63 4.64
N LYS A 355 15.37 -6.39 3.74
CA LYS A 355 15.88 -5.04 3.54
C LYS A 355 14.78 -4.17 2.92
N LEU A 356 14.34 -3.15 3.64
CA LEU A 356 13.35 -2.19 3.16
C LEU A 356 14.02 -1.07 2.37
N GLU A 357 13.44 -0.73 1.22
CA GLU A 357 13.74 0.52 0.55
C GLU A 357 12.94 1.67 1.19
N SER A 358 13.34 2.92 0.94
CA SER A 358 12.66 4.12 1.46
C SER A 358 11.13 4.09 1.24
N ALA A 359 10.68 3.62 0.06
CA ALA A 359 9.26 3.51 -0.25
C ALA A 359 8.53 2.45 0.59
N ASP A 360 9.21 1.38 1.00
CA ASP A 360 8.66 0.32 1.86
C ASP A 360 8.65 0.77 3.32
N ALA A 361 9.78 1.33 3.78
CA ALA A 361 9.93 1.84 5.13
C ALA A 361 8.82 2.83 5.52
N THR A 362 8.31 3.65 4.57
CA THR A 362 7.21 4.57 4.85
C THR A 362 5.84 3.88 5.08
N ARG A 363 5.71 2.59 4.79
CA ARG A 363 4.45 1.83 4.86
C ARG A 363 4.48 0.67 5.84
N MET A 364 5.63 0.39 6.42
CA MET A 364 5.86 -0.77 7.28
C MET A 364 6.45 -0.34 8.63
N VAL A 365 6.09 -1.03 9.70
CA VAL A 365 6.71 -0.90 11.02
C VAL A 365 7.36 -2.23 11.37
N GLU A 366 8.63 -2.17 11.73
CA GLU A 366 9.39 -3.30 12.23
C GLU A 366 9.24 -3.39 13.75
N ILE A 367 8.84 -4.57 14.23
CA ILE A 367 8.65 -4.87 15.65
C ILE A 367 9.55 -6.03 16.01
N ARG A 368 10.53 -5.80 16.86
CA ARG A 368 11.43 -6.84 17.32
C ARG A 368 10.89 -7.53 18.56
N LEU A 369 10.88 -8.88 18.52
CA LEU A 369 10.65 -9.71 19.69
C LEU A 369 11.98 -10.22 20.24
N ARG A 370 12.12 -10.17 21.56
CA ARG A 370 13.21 -10.79 22.31
C ARG A 370 12.79 -12.20 22.75
N PRO A 371 13.72 -13.07 23.08
CA PRO A 371 13.41 -14.35 23.72
C PRO A 371 12.55 -14.11 24.98
N LEU A 372 11.56 -14.97 25.18
CA LEU A 372 10.75 -14.92 26.40
C LEU A 372 11.63 -15.20 27.62
N PRO A 373 11.42 -14.47 28.73
CA PRO A 373 12.14 -14.74 29.97
C PRO A 373 11.78 -16.16 30.50
N PRO A 374 12.68 -16.80 31.26
CA PRO A 374 12.38 -18.07 31.91
C PRO A 374 11.11 -17.96 32.78
N ILE A 375 10.32 -19.03 32.79
CA ILE A 375 9.10 -19.10 33.62
C ILE A 375 9.50 -19.06 35.11
N PRO A 376 8.98 -18.12 35.90
CA PRO A 376 9.21 -18.13 37.34
C PRO A 376 8.69 -19.43 37.98
N GLN A 377 9.34 -19.89 39.06
CA GLN A 377 8.91 -21.06 39.77
C GLN A 377 7.47 -20.90 40.28
N GLY A 378 6.55 -21.80 39.89
CA GLY A 378 5.10 -21.66 40.21
C GLY A 378 4.32 -20.76 39.24
N GLY A 379 4.96 -20.22 38.18
CA GLY A 379 4.28 -19.45 37.14
C GLY A 379 3.33 -20.31 36.29
N ARG A 380 2.34 -19.67 35.67
CA ARG A 380 1.45 -20.34 34.71
C ARG A 380 2.23 -20.71 33.45
N ASP A 381 1.86 -21.84 32.86
CA ASP A 381 2.41 -22.27 31.55
C ASP A 381 2.04 -21.23 30.44
N PRO A 382 3.02 -20.55 29.81
CA PRO A 382 2.78 -19.55 28.79
C PRO A 382 2.03 -20.11 27.58
N ASP A 383 2.26 -21.36 27.21
CA ASP A 383 1.59 -21.99 26.06
C ASP A 383 0.11 -22.23 26.36
N ALA A 384 -0.23 -22.58 27.60
CA ALA A 384 -1.63 -22.68 28.03
C ALA A 384 -2.31 -21.30 28.03
N MET A 385 -1.65 -20.27 28.54
CA MET A 385 -2.16 -18.90 28.53
C MET A 385 -2.41 -18.39 27.11
N ILE A 386 -1.47 -18.62 26.19
CA ILE A 386 -1.60 -18.23 24.78
C ILE A 386 -2.75 -19.00 24.12
N ARG A 387 -2.92 -20.29 24.37
CA ARG A 387 -4.04 -21.07 23.85
C ARG A 387 -5.39 -20.53 24.32
N GLU A 388 -5.55 -20.24 25.62
CA GLU A 388 -6.75 -19.62 26.19
C GLU A 388 -7.03 -18.25 25.56
N ALA A 389 -6.00 -17.42 25.43
CA ALA A 389 -6.11 -16.10 24.80
C ALA A 389 -6.55 -16.20 23.35
N ARG A 390 -6.02 -17.15 22.57
CA ARG A 390 -6.41 -17.37 21.17
C ARG A 390 -7.85 -17.84 21.02
N GLU A 391 -8.33 -18.72 21.90
CA GLU A 391 -9.74 -19.14 21.88
C GLU A 391 -10.69 -17.98 22.22
N ARG A 392 -10.33 -17.09 23.15
CA ARG A 392 -11.09 -15.86 23.41
C ARG A 392 -11.00 -14.88 22.25
N ALA A 393 -9.84 -14.73 21.63
CA ALA A 393 -9.63 -13.88 20.45
C ALA A 393 -10.57 -14.26 19.29
N LYS A 394 -10.68 -15.55 18.97
CA LYS A 394 -11.61 -16.05 17.94
C LYS A 394 -13.06 -15.69 18.26
N LYS A 395 -13.47 -15.80 19.53
CA LYS A 395 -14.83 -15.43 19.99
C LYS A 395 -15.09 -13.93 19.91
N LEU A 396 -14.06 -13.10 20.10
CA LEU A 396 -14.14 -11.64 20.02
C LEU A 396 -14.11 -11.09 18.58
N ALA A 397 -13.58 -11.85 17.62
CA ALA A 397 -13.37 -11.36 16.26
C ALA A 397 -14.63 -10.75 15.59
N PRO A 398 -15.84 -11.34 15.70
CA PRO A 398 -17.06 -10.71 15.17
C PRO A 398 -17.37 -9.37 15.84
N ALA A 399 -17.13 -9.26 17.13
CA ALA A 399 -17.39 -8.03 17.90
C ALA A 399 -16.37 -6.93 17.57
N LEU A 400 -15.11 -7.28 17.34
CA LEU A 400 -14.07 -6.35 16.87
C LEU A 400 -14.40 -5.81 15.49
N LEU A 401 -14.84 -6.67 14.56
CA LEU A 401 -15.32 -6.23 13.25
C LEU A 401 -16.53 -5.30 13.41
N GLY A 402 -17.47 -5.62 14.29
CA GLY A 402 -18.61 -4.76 14.63
C GLY A 402 -18.17 -3.38 15.14
N ARG A 403 -17.15 -3.33 16.05
CA ARG A 403 -16.58 -2.06 16.56
C ARG A 403 -15.92 -1.25 15.46
N ALA A 404 -15.13 -1.88 14.60
CA ALA A 404 -14.47 -1.21 13.49
C ALA A 404 -15.49 -0.59 12.51
N LEU A 405 -16.50 -1.35 12.10
CA LEU A 405 -17.53 -0.90 11.16
C LEU A 405 -18.42 0.20 11.75
N ALA A 406 -18.86 0.07 13.01
CA ALA A 406 -19.70 1.07 13.68
C ALA A 406 -18.98 2.42 13.84
N ASN A 407 -17.66 2.41 13.96
CA ASN A 407 -16.84 3.59 14.19
C ASN A 407 -15.98 3.99 12.99
N ALA A 408 -16.27 3.51 11.80
CA ALA A 408 -15.46 3.80 10.60
C ALA A 408 -15.38 5.30 10.29
N GLY A 409 -16.45 6.06 10.51
CA GLY A 409 -16.48 7.51 10.38
C GLY A 409 -15.61 8.21 11.41
N ARG A 410 -15.70 7.80 12.69
CA ARG A 410 -14.85 8.29 13.77
C ARG A 410 -13.38 8.01 13.47
N TYR A 411 -13.04 6.79 13.06
CA TYR A 411 -11.66 6.44 12.72
C TYR A 411 -11.05 7.38 11.68
N LYS A 412 -11.81 7.71 10.62
CA LYS A 412 -11.36 8.67 9.59
C LYS A 412 -11.11 10.06 10.17
N ALA A 413 -12.00 10.52 11.06
CA ALA A 413 -11.84 11.81 11.75
C ALA A 413 -10.63 11.80 12.69
N ASP A 414 -10.44 10.75 13.48
CA ASP A 414 -9.30 10.59 14.39
C ASP A 414 -7.98 10.56 13.63
N VAL A 415 -7.91 9.84 12.47
CA VAL A 415 -6.73 9.86 11.58
C VAL A 415 -6.44 11.27 11.06
N ALA A 416 -7.47 12.02 10.67
CA ALA A 416 -7.29 13.39 10.18
C ALA A 416 -6.77 14.33 11.28
N ALA A 417 -7.29 14.22 12.49
CA ALA A 417 -6.85 14.98 13.67
C ALA A 417 -5.37 14.66 14.00
N MET A 418 -5.00 13.38 14.05
CA MET A 418 -3.61 12.95 14.28
C MET A 418 -2.66 13.47 13.20
N LYS A 419 -3.05 13.40 11.92
CA LYS A 419 -2.23 13.98 10.83
C LYS A 419 -2.02 15.49 11.00
N ALA A 420 -3.04 16.21 11.44
CA ALA A 420 -2.93 17.64 11.70
C ALA A 420 -1.96 17.92 12.85
N ALA A 421 -2.05 17.18 13.96
CA ALA A 421 -1.14 17.30 15.11
C ALA A 421 0.31 16.96 14.75
N LEU A 422 0.54 15.86 14.02
CA LEU A 422 1.86 15.44 13.53
C LEU A 422 2.49 16.49 12.59
N ARG A 423 1.69 17.13 11.73
CA ARG A 423 2.19 18.22 10.87
C ARG A 423 2.56 19.45 11.68
N ARG A 424 1.81 19.80 12.73
CA ARG A 424 2.17 20.89 13.65
C ARG A 424 3.51 20.62 14.35
N SER A 425 3.81 19.35 14.65
CA SER A 425 5.10 18.94 15.22
C SER A 425 6.23 18.80 14.19
N GLY A 426 5.99 19.14 12.92
CA GLY A 426 7.00 19.14 11.87
C GLY A 426 7.22 17.80 11.16
N GLU A 427 6.30 16.82 11.32
CA GLU A 427 6.43 15.53 10.66
C GLU A 427 6.13 15.60 9.16
N SER A 428 6.87 14.78 8.40
CA SER A 428 6.62 14.63 6.97
C SER A 428 5.23 14.01 6.72
N PRO A 429 4.54 14.32 5.61
CA PRO A 429 3.22 13.75 5.31
C PRO A 429 3.21 12.22 5.30
N ARG A 430 4.29 11.58 4.85
CA ARG A 430 4.38 10.11 4.78
C ARG A 430 4.57 9.46 6.15
N ALA A 431 5.42 10.05 7.00
CA ALA A 431 5.58 9.58 8.38
C ALA A 431 4.27 9.74 9.16
N ALA A 432 3.56 10.87 8.93
CA ALA A 432 2.27 11.14 9.56
C ALA A 432 1.19 10.12 9.18
N ASP A 433 1.17 9.57 7.96
CA ASP A 433 0.17 8.59 7.54
C ASP A 433 0.19 7.32 8.40
N LEU A 434 1.36 6.77 8.65
CA LEU A 434 1.51 5.50 9.38
C LEU A 434 1.30 5.67 10.88
N VAL A 435 1.88 6.72 11.47
CA VAL A 435 1.70 7.00 12.90
C VAL A 435 0.25 7.36 13.22
N ALA A 436 -0.39 8.19 12.38
CA ALA A 436 -1.81 8.55 12.57
C ALA A 436 -2.73 7.33 12.46
N MET A 437 -2.44 6.40 11.53
CA MET A 437 -3.19 5.15 11.41
C MET A 437 -3.12 4.33 12.71
N LEU A 438 -1.92 4.15 13.27
CA LEU A 438 -1.69 3.35 14.47
C LEU A 438 -2.29 4.03 15.72
N ALA A 439 -2.06 5.32 15.89
CA ALA A 439 -2.59 6.09 17.02
C ALA A 439 -4.13 6.10 17.04
N ALA A 440 -4.75 6.44 15.90
CA ALA A 440 -6.20 6.41 15.77
C ALA A 440 -6.77 4.98 15.96
N GLY A 441 -6.08 3.96 15.44
CA GLY A 441 -6.48 2.56 15.61
C GLY A 441 -6.41 2.09 17.06
N ARG A 442 -5.35 2.44 17.80
CA ARG A 442 -5.21 2.14 19.24
C ARG A 442 -6.30 2.84 20.04
N ARG A 443 -6.54 4.12 19.80
CA ARG A 443 -7.63 4.84 20.47
C ARG A 443 -9.00 4.24 20.15
N LEU A 444 -9.25 3.90 18.90
CA LEU A 444 -10.49 3.25 18.51
C LEU A 444 -10.71 1.92 19.22
N LEU A 445 -9.65 1.19 19.54
CA LEU A 445 -9.70 -0.05 20.30
C LEU A 445 -9.96 0.18 21.80
N LEU A 446 -9.28 1.16 22.40
CA LEU A 446 -9.20 1.33 23.88
C LEU A 446 -10.14 2.40 24.45
N VAL A 447 -10.63 3.34 23.63
CA VAL A 447 -11.35 4.54 24.05
C VAL A 447 -12.62 4.70 23.23
N ASP A 448 -13.71 5.12 23.84
CA ASP A 448 -14.99 5.33 23.16
C ASP A 448 -15.17 6.79 22.68
N GLU A 449 -14.45 7.73 23.26
CA GLU A 449 -14.52 9.16 22.94
C GLU A 449 -13.70 9.48 21.67
N PRO A 450 -14.21 10.36 20.78
CA PRO A 450 -13.47 10.89 19.64
C PRO A 450 -12.19 11.63 20.07
N LEU A 451 -11.23 11.72 19.17
CA LEU A 451 -10.00 12.45 19.39
C LEU A 451 -10.23 13.96 19.19
N ASP A 452 -10.05 14.73 20.26
CA ASP A 452 -9.96 16.19 20.20
C ASP A 452 -8.50 16.66 19.96
N GLU A 453 -8.29 17.97 19.84
CA GLU A 453 -6.99 18.55 19.54
C GLU A 453 -5.97 18.34 20.67
N ALA A 454 -6.38 18.48 21.93
CA ALA A 454 -5.51 18.30 23.09
C ALA A 454 -5.07 16.83 23.21
N ALA A 455 -6.02 15.91 23.10
CA ALA A 455 -5.72 14.49 23.10
C ALA A 455 -4.84 14.06 21.89
N ALA A 456 -4.97 14.73 20.74
CA ALA A 456 -4.11 14.48 19.58
C ALA A 456 -2.65 14.90 19.85
N ASP A 457 -2.44 16.04 20.52
CA ASP A 457 -1.10 16.51 20.89
C ASP A 457 -0.46 15.59 21.96
N ASP A 458 -1.26 15.04 22.88
CA ASP A 458 -0.76 14.04 23.85
C ASP A 458 -0.44 12.71 23.18
N GLU A 459 -1.24 12.28 22.21
CA GLU A 459 -0.89 11.09 21.39
C GLU A 459 0.41 11.31 20.61
N VAL A 460 0.69 12.50 20.06
CA VAL A 460 1.97 12.79 19.40
C VAL A 460 3.14 12.57 20.36
N LYS A 461 3.03 13.02 21.62
CA LYS A 461 4.06 12.79 22.65
C LYS A 461 4.21 11.29 22.95
N PHE A 462 3.10 10.57 23.10
CA PHE A 462 3.11 9.12 23.36
C PHE A 462 3.78 8.34 22.19
N TRP A 463 3.55 8.75 20.94
CA TRP A 463 4.11 8.09 19.76
C TRP A 463 5.50 8.62 19.36
N ALA A 464 6.05 9.60 20.09
CA ALA A 464 7.35 10.21 19.80
C ALA A 464 8.51 9.19 19.63
N PRO A 465 8.62 8.11 20.42
CA PRO A 465 9.68 7.12 20.22
C PRO A 465 9.64 6.44 18.86
N LEU A 466 8.44 6.08 18.36
CA LEU A 466 8.29 5.51 17.01
C LEU A 466 8.62 6.55 15.94
N ILE A 467 8.19 7.80 16.13
CA ILE A 467 8.49 8.90 15.22
C ILE A 467 10.01 9.09 15.10
N TYR A 468 10.71 9.11 16.24
CA TYR A 468 12.17 9.24 16.27
C TYR A 468 12.88 8.05 15.61
N GLN A 469 12.46 6.82 15.92
CA GLN A 469 13.00 5.62 15.27
C GLN A 469 12.83 5.68 13.74
N ARG A 470 11.68 6.15 13.27
CA ARG A 470 11.40 6.27 11.84
C ARG A 470 12.24 7.34 11.18
N ARG A 471 12.43 8.50 11.80
CA ARG A 471 13.35 9.52 11.29
C ARG A 471 14.77 8.96 11.12
N SER A 472 15.23 8.15 12.07
CA SER A 472 16.52 7.47 11.98
C SER A 472 16.54 6.43 10.84
N GLN A 473 15.46 5.68 10.63
CA GLN A 473 15.33 4.74 9.52
C GLN A 473 15.21 5.45 8.16
N ASP A 474 14.48 6.58 8.10
CA ASP A 474 14.38 7.39 6.89
C ASP A 474 15.76 7.93 6.46
N LEU A 475 16.62 8.29 7.41
CA LEU A 475 18.02 8.64 7.14
C LEU A 475 18.79 7.48 6.49
N VAL A 476 18.64 6.27 7.03
CA VAL A 476 19.34 5.06 6.54
C VAL A 476 18.79 4.59 5.18
N THR A 477 17.50 4.81 4.89
CA THR A 477 16.84 4.35 3.66
C THR A 477 16.69 5.43 2.59
N ASN A 478 17.01 6.68 2.91
CA ASN A 478 16.94 7.80 1.98
C ASN A 478 17.98 7.65 0.88
N VAL A 479 17.55 7.77 -0.38
CA VAL A 479 18.44 7.66 -1.55
C VAL A 479 19.59 8.67 -1.51
N GLY A 480 19.32 9.88 -0.99
CA GLY A 480 20.34 10.92 -0.84
C GLY A 480 21.36 10.58 0.25
N ALA A 481 20.88 10.06 1.39
CA ALA A 481 21.75 9.63 2.49
C ALA A 481 22.61 8.43 2.08
N ASP A 482 22.03 7.45 1.38
CA ASP A 482 22.77 6.32 0.81
C ASP A 482 23.84 6.76 -0.20
N ALA A 483 23.47 7.67 -1.12
CA ALA A 483 24.41 8.23 -2.09
C ALA A 483 25.54 9.03 -1.41
N PHE A 484 25.19 9.79 -0.36
CA PHE A 484 26.15 10.53 0.45
C PHE A 484 27.09 9.58 1.20
N ALA A 485 26.57 8.54 1.87
CA ALA A 485 27.36 7.54 2.57
C ALA A 485 28.29 6.78 1.62
N HIS A 486 27.83 6.40 0.42
CA HIS A 486 28.65 5.80 -0.62
C HIS A 486 29.81 6.71 -1.04
N MET A 487 29.55 8.00 -1.25
CA MET A 487 30.58 8.99 -1.57
C MET A 487 31.60 9.13 -0.44
N MET A 488 31.14 9.20 0.81
CA MET A 488 32.01 9.34 1.98
C MET A 488 32.88 8.11 2.25
N ALA A 489 32.38 6.92 1.90
CA ALA A 489 33.11 5.65 2.02
C ALA A 489 34.13 5.42 0.89
N ALA A 490 34.07 6.20 -0.20
CA ALA A 490 34.99 6.02 -1.32
C ALA A 490 36.45 6.27 -0.92
N GLU A 491 37.34 5.32 -1.29
CA GLU A 491 38.77 5.44 -1.05
C GLU A 491 39.44 6.45 -1.98
N SER A 492 40.34 7.25 -1.45
CA SER A 492 41.11 8.23 -2.21
C SER A 492 42.25 7.57 -2.97
N SER A 493 42.17 7.59 -4.31
CA SER A 493 43.29 7.21 -5.19
C SER A 493 44.27 8.35 -5.48
N LEU A 494 43.93 9.59 -5.09
CA LEU A 494 44.75 10.78 -5.35
C LEU A 494 45.76 11.06 -4.23
N TYR A 495 45.60 10.44 -3.06
CA TYR A 495 46.49 10.59 -1.91
C TYR A 495 47.65 9.58 -1.98
N ARG A 496 48.89 10.07 -2.01
CA ARG A 496 50.12 9.25 -2.19
C ARG A 496 50.69 8.70 -0.87
N SER A 497 49.91 8.58 0.19
CA SER A 497 50.43 7.96 1.43
C SER A 497 50.09 6.47 1.48
N ASP A 498 50.88 5.70 2.21
CA ASP A 498 50.67 4.25 2.45
C ASP A 498 49.34 3.93 3.18
N ARG A 499 48.60 4.96 3.61
CA ARG A 499 47.26 4.83 4.20
C ARG A 499 46.22 5.36 3.23
N ARG A 500 45.42 4.47 2.68
CA ARG A 500 44.23 4.84 1.90
C ARG A 500 43.22 5.49 2.82
N LEU A 501 42.98 6.79 2.61
CA LEU A 501 41.97 7.56 3.34
C LEU A 501 40.69 7.60 2.54
N THR A 502 39.54 7.47 3.21
CA THR A 502 38.22 7.70 2.59
C THR A 502 37.95 9.21 2.46
N ILE A 503 37.06 9.56 1.54
CA ILE A 503 36.57 10.95 1.41
C ILE A 503 36.02 11.43 2.74
N GLY A 504 35.24 10.61 3.47
CA GLY A 504 34.71 10.93 4.78
C GLY A 504 35.79 11.28 5.80
N ALA A 505 36.85 10.48 5.88
CA ALA A 505 37.98 10.76 6.80
C ALA A 505 38.69 12.07 6.46
N MET A 506 38.80 12.43 5.17
CA MET A 506 39.38 13.71 4.76
C MET A 506 38.46 14.89 5.09
N VAL A 507 37.13 14.74 4.90
CA VAL A 507 36.15 15.77 5.27
C VAL A 507 36.16 16.03 6.78
N GLU A 508 36.20 14.99 7.61
CA GLU A 508 36.26 15.10 9.07
C GLU A 508 37.55 15.82 9.54
N ARG A 509 38.68 15.50 8.92
CA ARG A 509 39.97 16.16 9.26
C ARG A 509 39.97 17.60 8.82
N LEU A 510 39.44 17.90 7.63
CA LEU A 510 39.33 19.27 7.14
C LEU A 510 38.44 20.12 8.06
N ALA A 511 37.31 19.55 8.53
CA ALA A 511 36.42 20.19 9.50
C ALA A 511 37.09 20.46 10.86
N LYS A 512 38.17 19.72 11.20
CA LYS A 512 39.01 19.93 12.38
C LYS A 512 40.22 20.86 12.11
N GLN A 513 40.16 21.68 11.03
CA GLN A 513 41.16 22.65 10.62
C GLN A 513 42.47 22.08 10.04
N ASP A 514 42.51 20.82 9.64
CA ASP A 514 43.63 20.25 8.90
C ASP A 514 43.50 20.57 7.40
N ARG A 515 44.10 21.69 7.00
CA ARG A 515 43.94 22.29 5.66
C ARG A 515 44.57 21.48 4.51
N GLU A 516 45.41 20.50 4.81
CA GLU A 516 46.13 19.70 3.82
C GLU A 516 45.17 18.94 2.87
N TYR A 517 44.00 18.53 3.37
CA TYR A 517 43.03 17.77 2.60
C TYR A 517 42.13 18.58 1.68
N GLY A 518 42.12 19.90 1.80
CA GLY A 518 41.26 20.79 1.01
C GLY A 518 41.52 20.71 -0.50
N GLU A 519 42.80 20.68 -0.90
CA GLU A 519 43.17 20.53 -2.32
C GLU A 519 42.85 19.15 -2.87
N THR A 520 43.08 18.09 -2.07
CA THR A 520 42.73 16.72 -2.45
C THR A 520 41.24 16.57 -2.69
N LEU A 521 40.41 17.08 -1.79
CA LEU A 521 38.94 17.04 -1.93
C LEU A 521 38.48 17.84 -3.16
N ARG A 522 39.09 18.98 -3.47
CA ARG A 522 38.81 19.73 -4.72
C ARG A 522 39.12 18.91 -5.96
N GLY A 523 40.17 18.07 -5.91
CA GLY A 523 40.51 17.08 -6.95
C GLY A 523 39.43 16.03 -7.17
N TYR A 524 38.56 15.77 -6.18
CA TYR A 524 37.37 14.95 -6.28
C TYR A 524 36.09 15.70 -6.64
N GLY A 525 36.15 17.04 -6.79
CA GLY A 525 34.98 17.87 -7.03
C GLY A 525 34.18 18.15 -5.75
N ILE A 526 34.86 18.12 -4.59
CA ILE A 526 34.24 18.31 -3.27
C ILE A 526 34.94 19.48 -2.58
N GLN A 527 34.18 20.35 -1.93
CA GLN A 527 34.69 21.48 -1.13
C GLN A 527 33.93 21.54 0.19
N LEU A 528 34.65 21.88 1.25
CA LEU A 528 34.06 22.30 2.51
C LEU A 528 33.98 23.83 2.53
N TRP A 529 32.83 24.35 2.90
CA TRP A 529 32.63 25.77 3.14
C TRP A 529 32.12 25.99 4.57
N GLU A 530 32.83 26.84 5.31
CA GLU A 530 32.50 27.25 6.67
C GLU A 530 32.31 28.77 6.73
N ASP A 531 31.48 29.23 7.66
CA ASP A 531 31.31 30.67 7.88
C ASP A 531 32.65 31.31 8.29
N GLY A 532 33.05 32.36 7.55
CA GLY A 532 34.28 33.07 7.82
C GLY A 532 35.52 32.56 7.09
N ASP A 533 35.41 31.57 6.17
CA ASP A 533 36.55 31.19 5.30
C ASP A 533 36.72 32.20 4.15
N PRO A 534 37.77 33.06 4.20
CA PRO A 534 37.98 34.09 3.18
C PRO A 534 38.43 33.52 1.82
N GLN A 535 38.82 32.24 1.74
CA GLN A 535 39.23 31.61 0.49
C GLN A 535 38.05 30.95 -0.27
N ALA A 536 36.94 30.76 0.38
CA ALA A 536 35.79 30.10 -0.24
C ALA A 536 34.92 31.05 -1.08
N TRP A 537 34.96 32.38 -0.82
CA TRP A 537 34.07 33.32 -1.49
C TRP A 537 34.51 34.78 -1.41
N GLU A 538 34.34 35.55 -2.50
CA GLU A 538 34.46 37.01 -2.48
C GLU A 538 33.38 37.62 -1.57
N ALA A 539 33.78 38.42 -0.64
CA ALA A 539 33.14 38.85 0.61
C ALA A 539 31.78 39.56 0.54
N SER A 540 31.01 39.48 -0.54
CA SER A 540 29.83 40.34 -0.70
C SER A 540 28.45 39.68 -0.66
N SER A 541 28.31 38.36 -0.43
CA SER A 541 26.98 37.75 -0.62
C SER A 541 26.64 36.50 0.16
N GLY A 542 27.07 36.33 1.39
CA GLY A 542 26.51 35.25 2.25
C GLY A 542 26.74 33.83 1.76
N GLY A 543 27.94 33.46 1.35
CA GLY A 543 28.33 32.11 0.98
C GLY A 543 27.93 31.65 -0.43
N PRO A 544 28.32 30.41 -0.81
CA PRO A 544 28.11 29.88 -2.15
C PRO A 544 26.64 29.66 -2.52
N CYS A 545 25.76 29.54 -1.52
CA CYS A 545 24.30 29.37 -1.69
C CYS A 545 23.48 30.51 -1.02
N GLY A 546 24.12 31.54 -0.47
CA GLY A 546 23.45 32.64 0.22
C GLY A 546 22.94 32.29 1.63
N ARG A 547 23.48 31.25 2.26
CA ARG A 547 23.10 30.73 3.57
C ARG A 547 24.31 30.50 4.47
N PRO A 548 24.19 30.61 5.81
CA PRO A 548 25.26 30.25 6.74
C PRO A 548 25.54 28.73 6.71
N GLY A 549 26.84 28.36 6.82
CA GLY A 549 27.32 26.98 6.80
C GLY A 549 27.42 26.33 8.19
N PRO A 550 28.12 25.17 8.30
CA PRO A 550 28.99 24.57 7.29
C PRO A 550 28.29 23.75 6.22
N PHE A 551 28.80 23.78 4.99
CA PHE A 551 28.30 22.98 3.87
C PHE A 551 29.40 22.14 3.23
N LEU A 552 29.06 20.92 2.88
CA LEU A 552 29.81 20.13 1.90
C LEU A 552 29.26 20.44 0.51
N ILE A 553 30.13 20.93 -0.38
CA ILE A 553 29.72 21.29 -1.73
C ILE A 553 30.24 20.25 -2.68
N VAL A 554 29.32 19.61 -3.42
CA VAL A 554 29.60 18.55 -4.39
C VAL A 554 29.36 19.08 -5.79
N ALA A 555 30.35 18.97 -6.67
CA ALA A 555 30.26 19.45 -8.04
C ALA A 555 29.17 18.71 -8.83
N ASN A 556 28.44 19.42 -9.69
CA ASN A 556 27.39 18.82 -10.52
C ASN A 556 27.94 17.87 -11.59
N LYS A 557 29.19 18.10 -12.05
CA LYS A 557 29.91 17.25 -13.01
C LYS A 557 31.38 17.24 -12.60
N HIS A 558 31.96 16.07 -12.41
CA HIS A 558 33.38 15.94 -12.13
C HIS A 558 33.86 14.53 -12.45
N PRO A 559 34.99 14.33 -13.20
CA PRO A 559 35.45 13.00 -13.59
C PRO A 559 35.72 12.03 -12.43
N ALA A 560 36.17 12.55 -11.28
CA ALA A 560 36.39 11.71 -10.11
C ALA A 560 35.07 11.25 -9.47
N LEU A 561 34.04 12.11 -9.41
CA LEU A 561 32.71 11.74 -8.95
C LEU A 561 32.04 10.75 -9.92
N GLU A 562 32.22 10.93 -11.24
CA GLU A 562 31.75 9.96 -12.25
C GLU A 562 32.32 8.56 -12.00
N LYS A 563 33.59 8.46 -11.58
CA LYS A 563 34.21 7.18 -11.24
C LYS A 563 33.65 6.60 -9.93
N ILE A 564 33.44 7.42 -8.90
CA ILE A 564 32.89 6.98 -7.60
C ILE A 564 31.49 6.41 -7.79
N PHE A 565 30.66 7.03 -8.61
CA PHE A 565 29.28 6.61 -8.82
C PHE A 565 29.07 5.69 -10.04
N ALA A 566 30.16 5.35 -10.77
CA ALA A 566 30.10 4.45 -11.91
C ALA A 566 29.57 3.06 -11.51
N GLY A 567 28.62 2.53 -12.29
CA GLY A 567 28.03 1.22 -12.02
C GLY A 567 27.07 1.16 -10.83
N THR A 568 26.84 2.28 -10.15
CA THR A 568 25.90 2.37 -9.02
C THR A 568 24.51 2.85 -9.46
N ARG A 569 23.51 2.62 -8.62
CA ARG A 569 22.16 3.21 -8.81
C ARG A 569 22.16 4.74 -8.69
N TRP A 570 23.20 5.35 -8.12
CA TRP A 570 23.36 6.80 -7.93
C TRP A 570 24.19 7.47 -9.05
N ARG A 571 24.18 6.92 -10.26
CA ARG A 571 24.95 7.47 -11.40
C ARG A 571 24.65 8.96 -11.64
N ASP A 572 23.42 9.40 -11.42
CA ASP A 572 23.06 10.82 -11.33
C ASP A 572 23.12 11.28 -9.87
N TRP A 573 24.35 11.43 -9.34
CA TRP A 573 24.58 11.78 -7.93
C TRP A 573 23.96 13.11 -7.53
N ARG A 574 23.90 14.10 -8.42
CA ARG A 574 23.28 15.39 -8.15
C ARG A 574 21.79 15.20 -7.80
N ARG A 575 21.08 14.47 -8.61
CA ARG A 575 19.67 14.14 -8.36
C ARG A 575 19.53 13.25 -7.13
N SER A 576 20.40 12.26 -6.99
CA SER A 576 20.37 11.37 -5.82
C SER A 576 20.60 12.13 -4.52
N LEU A 577 21.60 12.99 -4.46
CA LEU A 577 21.91 13.81 -3.27
C LEU A 577 20.81 14.85 -2.95
N SER A 578 20.07 15.35 -3.94
CA SER A 578 18.95 16.27 -3.67
C SER A 578 17.78 15.62 -2.94
N PHE A 579 17.68 14.28 -2.88
CA PHE A 579 16.70 13.58 -2.04
C PHE A 579 16.98 13.72 -0.54
N LEU A 580 18.12 14.30 -0.12
CA LEU A 580 18.33 14.72 1.27
C LEU A 580 17.29 15.73 1.72
N ASP A 581 16.74 16.54 0.82
CA ASP A 581 15.67 17.51 1.10
C ASP A 581 14.41 16.82 1.69
N ASP A 582 14.18 15.55 1.35
CA ASP A 582 13.03 14.76 1.84
C ASP A 582 13.14 14.43 3.35
N LEU A 583 14.32 14.56 3.94
CA LEU A 583 14.58 14.26 5.37
C LEU A 583 14.14 15.37 6.33
N GLY A 584 13.99 16.60 5.82
CA GLY A 584 13.55 17.75 6.61
C GLY A 584 14.30 19.04 6.29
N PRO A 585 13.87 20.15 6.85
CA PRO A 585 14.45 21.47 6.55
C PRO A 585 15.94 21.58 6.90
N GLU A 586 16.41 20.85 7.90
CA GLU A 586 17.83 20.81 8.33
C GLU A 586 18.74 20.10 7.33
N PHE A 587 18.18 19.25 6.45
CA PHE A 587 18.91 18.53 5.39
C PHE A 587 18.76 19.17 4.02
N GLN A 588 18.07 20.30 3.93
CA GLN A 588 17.79 20.95 2.66
C GLN A 588 19.08 21.28 1.91
N THR A 589 19.15 20.92 0.65
CA THR A 589 20.27 21.18 -0.24
C THR A 589 20.03 22.40 -1.11
N TRP A 590 21.09 23.08 -1.55
CA TRP A 590 20.99 24.27 -2.39
C TRP A 590 21.95 24.22 -3.58
N ALA A 591 21.50 24.72 -4.72
CA ALA A 591 22.37 24.94 -5.86
C ALA A 591 23.34 26.10 -5.58
N THR A 592 24.63 25.89 -5.87
CA THR A 592 25.65 26.92 -5.67
C THR A 592 25.81 27.80 -6.91
N LYS A 593 26.43 29.01 -6.71
CA LYS A 593 27.05 29.74 -7.79
C LYS A 593 28.25 28.94 -8.35
N PRO A 594 28.77 29.27 -9.55
CA PRO A 594 29.93 28.56 -10.10
C PRO A 594 31.18 28.70 -9.21
N LEU A 595 31.72 27.57 -8.75
CA LEU A 595 32.93 27.47 -7.93
C LEU A 595 34.07 26.81 -8.72
N ARG A 596 35.33 27.01 -8.30
CA ARG A 596 36.49 26.35 -8.90
C ARG A 596 36.80 25.06 -8.18
N TYR A 597 36.86 23.97 -8.94
CA TYR A 597 37.25 22.64 -8.49
C TYR A 597 38.55 22.24 -9.23
N GLY A 598 39.65 22.11 -8.51
CA GLY A 598 40.94 21.74 -9.08
C GLY A 598 41.46 22.75 -10.14
N ALA A 599 42.22 22.26 -11.11
CA ALA A 599 42.95 23.04 -12.13
C ALA A 599 42.04 23.86 -13.07
N GLY A 600 41.32 24.83 -12.54
CA GLY A 600 40.70 25.90 -13.33
C GLY A 600 39.27 25.71 -13.81
N VAL A 601 38.61 24.58 -13.55
CA VAL A 601 37.22 24.34 -13.99
C VAL A 601 36.24 25.03 -13.04
N LYS A 602 35.52 26.06 -13.55
CA LYS A 602 34.38 26.66 -12.82
C LYS A 602 33.09 25.91 -13.15
N GLN A 603 32.40 25.41 -12.13
CA GLN A 603 31.08 24.79 -12.30
C GLN A 603 30.22 24.94 -11.05
N ARG A 604 28.92 24.77 -11.22
CA ARG A 604 27.97 24.76 -10.11
C ARG A 604 28.08 23.45 -9.35
N GLY A 605 27.71 23.47 -8.08
CA GLY A 605 27.62 22.33 -7.21
C GLY A 605 26.29 22.29 -6.46
N LEU A 606 26.14 21.28 -5.64
CA LEU A 606 25.09 21.12 -4.65
C LEU A 606 25.71 21.35 -3.28
N ALA A 607 25.20 22.32 -2.51
CA ALA A 607 25.58 22.55 -1.13
C ALA A 607 24.72 21.71 -0.21
N ILE A 608 25.35 20.88 0.59
CA ILE A 608 24.73 19.91 1.49
C ILE A 608 25.07 20.32 2.93
N PRO A 609 24.09 20.52 3.83
CA PRO A 609 24.34 20.81 5.24
C PRO A 609 25.15 19.69 5.87
N LEU A 610 26.32 20.02 6.43
CA LEU A 610 27.25 18.99 6.89
C LEU A 610 26.93 18.51 8.31
N THR A 611 26.60 19.40 9.23
CA THR A 611 26.40 19.09 10.65
C THR A 611 25.31 18.02 10.88
N PRO A 612 24.08 18.15 10.34
CA PRO A 612 23.05 17.15 10.58
C PRO A 612 23.39 15.79 9.97
N LEU A 613 24.19 15.75 8.90
CA LEU A 613 24.60 14.49 8.28
C LEU A 613 25.69 13.78 9.07
N LEU A 614 26.70 14.49 9.59
CA LEU A 614 27.76 13.91 10.39
C LEU A 614 27.27 13.40 11.75
N ASP A 615 26.26 14.06 12.33
CA ASP A 615 25.69 13.66 13.62
C ASP A 615 24.79 12.43 13.54
N ASN A 616 24.19 12.15 12.38
CA ASN A 616 23.12 11.13 12.23
C ASN A 616 23.50 9.94 11.32
N LEU A 617 24.66 9.93 10.67
CA LEU A 617 25.12 8.78 9.88
C LEU A 617 25.66 7.65 10.78
N PRO A 618 25.53 6.37 10.36
CA PRO A 618 26.17 5.24 11.04
C PRO A 618 27.68 5.45 11.13
N GLY A 619 28.22 5.65 12.33
CA GLY A 619 29.60 6.01 12.59
C GLY A 619 29.81 7.48 12.97
N GLY A 620 28.78 8.31 12.96
CA GLY A 620 28.76 9.65 13.51
C GLY A 620 28.82 9.65 15.04
N ARG A 621 29.23 10.80 15.61
CA ARG A 621 29.37 10.94 17.07
C ARG A 621 28.03 10.72 17.76
N SER A 622 27.97 9.75 18.66
CA SER A 622 26.87 9.59 19.62
C SER A 622 26.65 10.94 20.34
N ARG A 623 25.50 11.58 20.12
CA ARG A 623 25.06 12.69 20.94
C ARG A 623 24.87 12.18 22.36
N THR A 624 25.71 12.60 23.27
CA THR A 624 25.34 12.71 24.67
C THR A 624 24.12 13.64 24.74
N VAL A 625 23.00 13.08 25.17
CA VAL A 625 21.78 13.85 25.51
C VAL A 625 22.20 15.00 26.42
N PRO A 626 21.83 16.25 26.15
CA PRO A 626 22.03 17.33 27.12
C PRO A 626 21.09 17.05 28.30
N THR A 627 21.61 16.49 29.37
CA THR A 627 21.03 16.58 30.69
C THR A 627 21.25 18.01 31.19
N SER A 628 20.35 18.91 30.83
CA SER A 628 20.18 20.18 31.53
C SER A 628 18.68 20.39 31.75
N VAL A 629 18.19 19.74 32.79
CA VAL A 629 17.06 20.27 33.59
C VAL A 629 17.63 21.46 34.33
N PRO A 630 17.06 22.67 34.26
CA PRO A 630 17.43 23.75 35.17
C PRO A 630 17.06 23.30 36.57
N GLU A 631 18.03 23.25 37.48
CA GLU A 631 17.79 23.21 38.90
C GLU A 631 17.02 24.50 39.29
N GLU A 632 15.70 24.39 39.46
CA GLU A 632 14.95 25.36 40.26
C GLU A 632 15.38 25.18 41.70
N SER A 633 16.13 26.16 42.18
CA SER A 633 16.43 26.33 43.59
C SER A 633 15.13 26.49 44.39
N VAL A 634 14.76 25.48 45.15
CA VAL A 634 13.77 25.63 46.22
C VAL A 634 14.50 26.18 47.42
N ASP A 635 14.40 27.50 47.63
CA ASP A 635 14.67 28.11 48.93
C ASP A 635 13.48 27.82 49.86
N TRP A 636 13.81 27.46 51.06
CA TRP A 636 13.06 27.07 52.26
C TRP A 636 11.68 27.65 52.47
#